data_c5ac53fb91c0de58fed66349781aaea3
#
_entry.id   c5ac53fb91c0de58fed66349781aaea3
#
_cell.length_a   1.000
_cell.length_b   1.000
_cell.length_c   1.000
_cell.angle_alpha   90.00
_cell.angle_beta   90.00
_cell.angle_gamma   90.00
#
_symmetry.space_group_name_H-M   'P 1'
#
loop_
_entity.id
_entity.type
_entity.pdbx_description
1 polymer ?
#
loop_
_entity_poly.entity_id
_entity_poly.type
_entity_poly.pdbx_seq_one_letter_code
_entity_poly.pdbx_strand_id
1 'polypeptide(L)'
;MTDTANTSTPSEQQPAPPKRKKRLLRGFVLSALGVLTVSAGAIGWLVGTESGLRFGLYKIPSWFGVKISSDTLKGTLIEGFEGDKWLIETEGADVKISNFRFDWKPSELTRPSLHITEVVAGDIAIMTKRTPPKEEEPSKGLPDSIDLPVTAYLDRLETGKISVGKRFDKQTVYLDHLHAAYHYDKKEHRLHIKTADTPWSSSTGAVVIGLDKPYVLNTAIYTKGQLEGETLHGTVRLWGSLQDVSTDLLLDSDNVHLSAKSTIHPFADSLNETIGEILIKGSNINPQAFLPSLPEARLNFDATTIPSFTDGVALEGSIDLENDQAGFADENHIPVKRILGEFIVDDKGTVMIEDIGVDLLKDGSIDVSGSIDTAQDQLKLALGINNTGADDFVRQNIAGRLNGSIDVKGETSSPVVNWNLDSGFARTDGMLFFQTDKQLGQRTLKLDKVRLVPQNGGELNAKGSLELFKDRKLQLDIVSKAFNPARIDPQLPQGSVNGNINLTGILAQEKFAGKMQFAPSTLNGVPLSGKADVAYENKHLARALTDLTLGNNIVKTNGSFGKKGDRLNLNITAPDLSRFGFGLGGLLNARGYISGSFSDGLKTLEADLNGEARNFKVADAVNIRTLDFKLKGSPDTNRPLSADIKGEHIAVSGGAAMIDNVNLLISGT
;
A
#
# COMPACT_ATOMS: atom_id res chain seq x y z
N MET A 1 23.98 81.42 49.16
CA MET A 1 22.88 81.65 50.12
C MET A 1 22.69 80.32 50.79
N THR A 2 23.36 80.16 51.86
CA THR A 2 22.84 80.15 53.27
C THR A 2 22.07 78.85 53.54
N ASP A 3 22.23 78.06 54.52
CA ASP A 3 23.05 78.02 55.73
C ASP A 3 22.87 76.69 56.41
N THR A 4 23.95 76.14 56.87
CA THR A 4 24.28 75.68 58.23
C THR A 4 23.16 75.07 59.11
N ALA A 5 23.36 73.89 59.71
CA ALA A 5 23.86 73.70 61.08
C ALA A 5 23.68 72.22 61.48
N ASN A 6 24.68 71.45 61.75
CA ASN A 6 25.38 71.17 62.99
C ASN A 6 24.49 70.90 64.21
N THR A 7 24.52 69.66 64.71
CA THR A 7 24.78 69.39 66.12
C THR A 7 24.91 67.87 66.45
N SER A 8 26.09 67.51 66.88
CA SER A 8 26.54 66.72 68.03
C SER A 8 25.87 65.40 68.47
N THR A 9 26.74 64.40 68.53
CA THR A 9 26.72 63.14 69.27
C THR A 9 26.20 63.20 70.67
N PRO A 10 25.70 62.04 71.19
CA PRO A 10 26.59 61.29 72.11
C PRO A 10 26.60 59.78 71.87
N SER A 11 27.71 59.23 72.30
CA SER A 11 28.08 57.84 72.39
C SER A 11 27.21 57.07 73.42
N GLU A 12 26.80 55.85 73.07
CA GLU A 12 26.50 54.83 74.09
C GLU A 12 26.74 53.38 73.54
N GLN A 13 27.61 52.73 74.15
CA GLN A 13 27.83 51.34 74.55
C GLN A 13 27.34 50.18 73.62
N GLN A 14 28.29 49.41 73.17
CA GLN A 14 28.13 48.06 72.65
C GLN A 14 27.69 47.07 73.79
N PRO A 15 26.71 46.21 73.49
CA PRO A 15 26.59 44.96 74.23
C PRO A 15 27.21 43.80 73.45
N ALA A 16 27.83 42.88 74.17
CA ALA A 16 28.56 41.71 73.72
C ALA A 16 27.77 40.73 72.82
N PRO A 17 28.41 40.00 71.84
CA PRO A 17 27.72 39.11 70.94
C PRO A 17 27.26 37.80 71.60
N PRO A 18 26.02 37.31 71.32
CA PRO A 18 25.56 36.05 71.84
C PRO A 18 26.25 34.87 71.07
N LYS A 19 26.83 33.97 71.85
CA LYS A 19 27.40 32.69 71.46
C LYS A 19 26.27 31.72 70.96
N ARG A 20 25.76 31.82 69.73
CA ARG A 20 24.77 30.86 69.19
C ARG A 20 24.95 30.45 67.71
N LYS A 21 26.14 30.58 67.11
CA LYS A 21 26.37 30.19 65.71
C LYS A 21 26.87 28.77 65.47
N LYS A 22 27.29 28.02 66.44
CA LYS A 22 27.83 26.64 66.30
C LYS A 22 26.77 25.53 66.14
N ARG A 23 25.54 25.72 66.65
CA ARG A 23 24.48 24.69 66.54
C ARG A 23 23.74 24.72 65.19
N LEU A 24 23.55 25.89 64.56
CA LEU A 24 22.90 26.02 63.25
C LEU A 24 23.81 25.50 62.12
N LEU A 25 25.14 25.78 62.22
CA LEU A 25 26.12 25.25 61.22
C LEU A 25 26.24 23.73 61.27
N ARG A 26 26.16 23.10 62.49
CA ARG A 26 26.12 21.64 62.61
C ARG A 26 24.85 21.04 62.10
N GLY A 27 23.66 21.68 62.28
CA GLY A 27 22.41 21.25 61.72
C GLY A 27 22.40 21.32 60.18
N PHE A 28 22.94 22.38 59.60
CA PHE A 28 23.06 22.54 58.14
C PHE A 28 24.04 21.55 57.52
N VAL A 29 25.19 21.32 58.16
CA VAL A 29 26.17 20.29 57.72
C VAL A 29 25.61 18.89 57.86
N LEU A 30 24.86 18.57 58.91
CA LEU A 30 24.23 17.27 59.07
C LEU A 30 23.04 17.04 58.11
N SER A 31 22.26 18.07 57.80
CA SER A 31 21.22 17.98 56.77
C SER A 31 21.81 17.91 55.35
N ALA A 32 22.87 18.66 55.07
CA ALA A 32 23.59 18.55 53.78
C ALA A 32 24.25 17.17 53.61
N LEU A 33 24.88 16.64 54.69
CA LEU A 33 25.38 15.27 54.71
C LEU A 33 24.25 14.22 54.56
N GLY A 34 23.11 14.45 55.22
CA GLY A 34 21.92 13.59 55.08
C GLY A 34 21.38 13.58 53.66
N VAL A 35 21.24 14.74 53.03
CA VAL A 35 20.84 14.87 51.61
C VAL A 35 21.85 14.21 50.66
N LEU A 36 23.17 14.43 50.91
CA LEU A 36 24.23 13.78 50.13
C LEU A 36 24.21 12.24 50.28
N THR A 37 23.98 11.75 51.51
CA THR A 37 23.92 10.30 51.79
C THR A 37 22.68 9.67 51.15
N VAL A 38 21.52 10.33 51.25
CA VAL A 38 20.28 9.86 50.59
C VAL A 38 20.42 9.93 49.06
N SER A 39 21.00 10.99 48.53
CA SER A 39 21.27 11.11 47.07
C SER A 39 22.27 10.07 46.61
N ALA A 40 23.36 9.86 47.34
CA ALA A 40 24.33 8.81 47.03
C ALA A 40 23.71 7.40 47.16
N GLY A 41 22.86 7.19 48.17
CA GLY A 41 22.10 5.94 48.32
C GLY A 41 21.10 5.71 47.18
N ALA A 42 20.37 6.75 46.75
CA ALA A 42 19.44 6.69 45.64
C ALA A 42 20.17 6.46 44.30
N ILE A 43 21.29 7.12 44.05
CA ILE A 43 22.15 6.89 42.91
C ILE A 43 22.72 5.48 42.96
N GLY A 44 23.28 5.06 44.13
CA GLY A 44 23.83 3.72 44.30
C GLY A 44 22.79 2.62 44.07
N TRP A 45 21.54 2.83 44.51
CA TRP A 45 20.43 1.92 44.21
C TRP A 45 20.09 1.93 42.70
N LEU A 46 19.97 3.12 42.07
CA LEU A 46 19.61 3.26 40.66
C LEU A 46 20.62 2.55 39.77
N VAL A 47 21.91 2.70 40.03
CA VAL A 47 22.98 2.20 39.18
C VAL A 47 23.51 0.82 39.57
N GLY A 48 23.47 0.45 40.84
CA GLY A 48 24.06 -0.77 41.37
C GLY A 48 23.09 -1.91 41.66
N THR A 49 21.80 -1.76 41.33
CA THR A 49 20.82 -2.83 41.54
C THR A 49 19.94 -3.06 40.31
N GLU A 50 19.49 -4.31 40.14
CA GLU A 50 18.55 -4.66 39.04
C GLU A 50 17.21 -3.91 39.17
N SER A 51 16.73 -3.67 40.41
CA SER A 51 15.50 -2.91 40.62
C SER A 51 15.65 -1.43 40.22
N GLY A 52 16.81 -0.83 40.48
CA GLY A 52 17.17 0.51 40.00
C GLY A 52 17.29 0.57 38.47
N LEU A 53 17.93 -0.41 37.89
CA LEU A 53 18.02 -0.55 36.43
C LEU A 53 16.60 -0.65 35.81
N ARG A 54 15.71 -1.49 36.36
CA ARG A 54 14.31 -1.60 35.90
C ARG A 54 13.55 -0.28 36.00
N PHE A 55 13.76 0.44 37.11
CA PHE A 55 13.16 1.76 37.28
C PHE A 55 13.68 2.75 36.22
N GLY A 56 15.00 2.80 36.02
CA GLY A 56 15.63 3.67 35.00
C GLY A 56 15.15 3.38 33.58
N LEU A 57 15.10 2.11 33.19
CA LEU A 57 14.75 1.72 31.84
C LEU A 57 13.24 1.74 31.54
N TYR A 58 12.38 1.45 32.52
CA TYR A 58 10.94 1.32 32.26
C TYR A 58 10.12 2.53 32.74
N LYS A 59 10.51 3.17 33.86
CA LYS A 59 9.73 4.27 34.43
C LYS A 59 10.14 5.64 33.91
N ILE A 60 11.44 5.93 33.84
CA ILE A 60 11.91 7.24 33.38
C ILE A 60 11.46 7.54 31.96
N PRO A 61 11.66 6.65 30.96
CA PRO A 61 11.20 6.88 29.60
C PRO A 61 9.67 7.06 29.49
N SER A 62 8.90 6.38 30.37
CA SER A 62 7.44 6.49 30.35
C SER A 62 6.92 7.89 30.69
N TRP A 63 7.69 8.71 31.40
CA TRP A 63 7.37 10.13 31.67
C TRP A 63 7.46 10.99 30.42
N PHE A 64 8.19 10.52 29.42
CA PHE A 64 8.37 11.17 28.12
C PHE A 64 7.59 10.48 26.98
N GLY A 65 6.59 9.66 27.32
CA GLY A 65 5.74 8.99 26.35
C GLY A 65 6.36 7.76 25.68
N VAL A 66 7.55 7.31 26.13
CA VAL A 66 8.21 6.10 25.63
C VAL A 66 7.97 4.95 26.61
N LYS A 67 7.37 3.86 26.11
CA LYS A 67 7.18 2.64 26.91
C LYS A 67 8.20 1.59 26.48
N ILE A 68 8.95 1.09 27.46
CA ILE A 68 9.95 0.04 27.23
C ILE A 68 9.55 -1.18 28.06
N SER A 69 9.64 -2.35 27.48
CA SER A 69 9.44 -3.64 28.14
C SER A 69 10.40 -4.69 27.57
N SER A 70 10.69 -5.70 28.39
CA SER A 70 11.54 -6.84 28.02
C SER A 70 11.06 -8.07 28.79
N ASP A 71 11.16 -9.26 28.19
CA ASP A 71 10.78 -10.52 28.84
C ASP A 71 11.75 -10.88 29.97
N THR A 72 13.05 -10.63 29.73
CA THR A 72 14.11 -10.89 30.71
C THR A 72 15.02 -9.68 30.77
N LEU A 73 15.29 -9.21 31.98
CA LEU A 73 16.27 -8.15 32.22
C LEU A 73 17.15 -8.59 33.40
N LYS A 74 18.45 -8.67 33.17
CA LYS A 74 19.46 -9.08 34.17
C LYS A 74 20.61 -8.07 34.17
N GLY A 75 21.28 -7.96 35.31
CA GLY A 75 22.43 -7.08 35.46
C GLY A 75 22.10 -5.79 36.16
N THR A 76 23.06 -4.89 36.17
CA THR A 76 22.97 -3.55 36.79
C THR A 76 23.50 -2.50 35.85
N LEU A 77 23.23 -1.23 36.08
CA LEU A 77 23.81 -0.20 35.27
C LEU A 77 25.34 -0.13 35.37
N ILE A 78 25.92 -0.46 36.54
CA ILE A 78 27.38 -0.47 36.78
C ILE A 78 28.07 -1.65 36.11
N GLU A 79 27.50 -2.85 36.18
CA GLU A 79 28.14 -4.08 35.69
C GLU A 79 27.79 -4.40 34.23
N GLY A 80 26.90 -3.58 33.64
CA GLY A 80 26.27 -3.89 32.37
C GLY A 80 24.97 -4.66 32.55
N PHE A 81 24.20 -4.78 31.49
CA PHE A 81 22.92 -5.48 31.52
C PHE A 81 22.60 -6.14 30.19
N GLU A 82 21.77 -7.16 30.26
CA GLU A 82 21.24 -7.87 29.11
C GLU A 82 19.75 -8.18 29.25
N GLY A 83 19.10 -8.39 28.14
CA GLY A 83 17.71 -8.79 28.13
C GLY A 83 17.22 -9.23 26.76
N ASP A 84 16.13 -9.99 26.76
CA ASP A 84 15.53 -10.54 25.55
C ASP A 84 14.19 -9.89 25.25
N LYS A 85 13.80 -9.93 23.94
CA LYS A 85 12.49 -9.52 23.44
C LYS A 85 12.05 -8.14 23.90
N TRP A 86 12.90 -7.18 23.67
CA TRP A 86 12.58 -5.78 23.97
C TRP A 86 11.47 -5.27 23.05
N LEU A 87 10.53 -4.55 23.63
CA LEU A 87 9.55 -3.76 22.91
C LEU A 87 9.62 -2.31 23.38
N ILE A 88 9.89 -1.41 22.46
CA ILE A 88 9.93 0.03 22.66
C ILE A 88 8.79 0.64 21.88
N GLU A 89 7.83 1.22 22.56
CA GLU A 89 6.66 1.86 21.98
C GLU A 89 6.79 3.38 22.09
N THR A 90 6.74 4.05 20.94
CA THR A 90 6.75 5.51 20.80
C THR A 90 5.51 5.98 20.05
N GLU A 91 5.32 7.29 19.95
CA GLU A 91 4.23 7.88 19.15
C GLU A 91 4.35 7.55 17.65
N GLY A 92 5.59 7.57 17.09
CA GLY A 92 5.86 7.39 15.67
C GLY A 92 6.19 5.97 15.24
N ALA A 93 6.65 5.11 16.15
CA ALA A 93 7.07 3.75 15.82
C ALA A 93 7.04 2.82 17.03
N ASP A 94 6.87 1.52 16.76
CA ASP A 94 7.16 0.45 17.71
C ASP A 94 8.39 -0.32 17.24
N VAL A 95 9.34 -0.56 18.16
CA VAL A 95 10.59 -1.25 17.86
C VAL A 95 10.68 -2.52 18.70
N LYS A 96 10.90 -3.64 18.02
CA LYS A 96 11.22 -4.91 18.68
C LYS A 96 12.69 -5.22 18.50
N ILE A 97 13.38 -5.58 19.58
CA ILE A 97 14.79 -5.98 19.57
C ILE A 97 14.89 -7.34 20.25
N SER A 98 15.50 -8.31 19.56
CA SER A 98 15.89 -9.57 20.16
C SER A 98 17.26 -9.43 20.81
N ASN A 99 17.48 -10.02 21.96
CA ASN A 99 18.80 -10.09 22.61
C ASN A 99 19.56 -8.76 22.65
N PHE A 100 19.39 -7.98 23.68
CA PHE A 100 20.14 -6.74 23.87
C PHE A 100 21.14 -6.89 25.00
N ARG A 101 22.42 -6.45 24.77
CA ARG A 101 23.47 -6.40 25.77
C ARG A 101 24.16 -5.04 25.75
N PHE A 102 24.46 -4.54 26.94
CA PHE A 102 25.18 -3.30 27.18
C PHE A 102 26.26 -3.51 28.23
N ASP A 103 27.49 -3.19 27.90
CA ASP A 103 28.65 -3.24 28.79
C ASP A 103 29.48 -1.97 28.68
N TRP A 104 30.08 -1.51 29.81
CA TRP A 104 30.88 -0.32 29.87
C TRP A 104 31.88 -0.36 31.01
N LYS A 105 32.83 0.62 31.08
CA LYS A 105 33.84 0.74 32.12
C LYS A 105 33.54 1.92 33.04
N PRO A 106 32.75 1.79 34.10
CA PRO A 106 32.38 2.88 34.99
C PRO A 106 33.61 3.51 35.69
N SER A 107 34.67 2.77 35.91
CA SER A 107 35.92 3.27 36.50
C SER A 107 36.57 4.41 35.72
N GLU A 108 36.34 4.48 34.40
CA GLU A 108 36.94 5.54 33.56
C GLU A 108 36.21 6.88 33.71
N LEU A 109 35.01 6.93 34.31
CA LEU A 109 34.37 8.19 34.67
C LEU A 109 35.20 9.03 35.64
N THR A 110 36.12 8.41 36.41
CA THR A 110 37.07 9.15 37.27
C THR A 110 38.06 9.97 36.47
N ARG A 111 38.21 9.71 35.18
CA ARG A 111 39.06 10.42 34.20
C ARG A 111 38.27 11.21 33.19
N PRO A 112 37.12 11.79 33.50
CA PRO A 112 36.03 12.27 32.65
C PRO A 112 35.93 11.59 31.27
N SER A 113 35.82 10.25 31.27
CA SER A 113 35.69 9.43 30.04
C SER A 113 34.52 8.45 30.18
N LEU A 114 33.59 8.48 29.23
CA LEU A 114 32.55 7.48 29.10
C LEU A 114 33.02 6.40 28.13
N HIS A 115 33.38 5.23 28.66
CA HIS A 115 33.85 4.12 27.86
C HIS A 115 32.85 2.97 27.85
N ILE A 116 32.07 2.87 26.79
CA ILE A 116 31.17 1.76 26.51
C ILE A 116 31.95 0.72 25.71
N THR A 117 32.09 -0.47 26.25
CA THR A 117 32.86 -1.53 25.60
C THR A 117 32.02 -2.25 24.56
N GLU A 118 30.71 -2.40 24.85
CA GLU A 118 29.85 -3.18 23.99
C GLU A 118 28.39 -2.71 24.03
N VAL A 119 27.79 -2.55 22.87
CA VAL A 119 26.33 -2.50 22.64
C VAL A 119 26.01 -3.52 21.57
N VAL A 120 25.36 -4.60 21.95
CA VAL A 120 24.94 -5.64 21.01
C VAL A 120 23.44 -5.75 21.05
N ALA A 121 22.82 -5.66 19.89
CA ALA A 121 21.41 -5.95 19.66
C ALA A 121 21.28 -7.09 18.66
N GLY A 122 20.37 -8.01 18.89
CA GLY A 122 20.00 -8.99 17.90
C GLY A 122 19.19 -8.35 16.75
N ASP A 123 18.20 -9.07 16.23
CA ASP A 123 17.36 -8.53 15.17
C ASP A 123 16.51 -7.36 15.69
N ILE A 124 16.44 -6.31 14.88
CA ILE A 124 15.67 -5.09 15.14
C ILE A 124 14.55 -4.98 14.10
N ALA A 125 13.31 -5.00 14.56
CA ALA A 125 12.14 -4.83 13.71
C ALA A 125 11.40 -3.53 14.07
N ILE A 126 11.29 -2.62 13.13
CA ILE A 126 10.66 -1.30 13.31
C ILE A 126 9.30 -1.29 12.62
N MET A 127 8.23 -1.04 13.37
CA MET A 127 6.90 -0.84 12.85
C MET A 127 6.56 0.64 12.88
N THR A 128 6.44 1.26 11.70
CA THR A 128 6.10 2.68 11.59
C THR A 128 4.61 2.91 11.79
N LYS A 129 4.26 3.94 12.56
CA LYS A 129 2.90 4.41 12.81
C LYS A 129 2.63 5.66 11.98
N ARG A 130 1.38 5.86 11.55
CA ARG A 130 0.96 7.16 11.00
C ARG A 130 0.80 8.13 12.16
N THR A 131 1.70 9.09 12.25
CA THR A 131 1.55 10.24 13.14
C THR A 131 0.81 11.34 12.38
N PRO A 132 -0.22 11.99 12.93
CA PRO A 132 -0.76 13.19 12.32
C PRO A 132 0.35 14.24 12.23
N PRO A 133 0.37 15.08 11.17
CA PRO A 133 1.35 16.15 11.08
C PRO A 133 1.22 17.04 12.32
N LYS A 134 2.27 17.12 13.12
CA LYS A 134 2.39 18.13 14.16
C LYS A 134 2.59 19.48 13.47
N GLU A 135 1.95 20.53 13.98
CA GLU A 135 2.35 21.90 13.66
C GLU A 135 3.87 21.98 13.93
N GLU A 136 4.64 22.29 12.89
CA GLU A 136 6.08 22.42 13.00
C GLU A 136 6.37 23.59 13.96
N GLU A 137 6.89 23.29 15.14
CA GLU A 137 7.54 24.31 15.93
C GLU A 137 8.73 24.84 15.10
N PRO A 138 8.93 26.17 15.01
CA PRO A 138 10.04 26.73 14.25
C PRO A 138 11.33 26.07 14.70
N SER A 139 12.09 25.57 13.72
CA SER A 139 13.35 24.87 13.93
C SER A 139 14.23 25.73 14.83
N LYS A 140 14.51 25.25 16.05
CA LYS A 140 15.59 25.81 16.87
C LYS A 140 16.85 25.51 16.10
N GLY A 141 17.51 26.54 15.58
CA GLY A 141 18.76 26.40 14.84
C GLY A 141 19.75 25.50 15.58
N LEU A 142 20.81 25.05 14.89
CA LEU A 142 21.85 24.22 15.47
C LEU A 142 22.38 24.86 16.78
N PRO A 143 22.64 24.07 17.83
CA PRO A 143 23.33 24.55 19.01
C PRO A 143 24.68 25.13 18.65
N ASP A 144 25.30 25.93 19.50
CA ASP A 144 26.61 26.54 19.19
C ASP A 144 27.73 25.50 19.16
N SER A 145 27.60 24.44 19.94
CA SER A 145 28.52 23.31 19.96
C SER A 145 27.79 22.00 20.31
N ILE A 146 28.29 20.89 19.80
CA ILE A 146 27.91 19.51 20.18
C ILE A 146 28.97 18.85 21.06
N ASP A 147 29.84 19.66 21.69
CA ASP A 147 30.86 19.19 22.65
C ASP A 147 30.20 18.46 23.81
N LEU A 148 30.69 17.27 24.13
CA LEU A 148 30.23 16.50 25.30
C LEU A 148 31.09 16.84 26.50
N PRO A 149 30.58 16.83 27.76
CA PRO A 149 31.35 17.15 28.93
C PRO A 149 32.53 16.18 29.19
N VAL A 150 32.45 14.98 28.62
CA VAL A 150 33.43 13.90 28.78
C VAL A 150 33.84 13.35 27.40
N THR A 151 35.01 12.77 27.27
CA THR A 151 35.34 11.94 26.10
C THR A 151 34.44 10.72 26.08
N ALA A 152 34.10 10.22 24.90
CA ALA A 152 33.21 9.08 24.76
C ALA A 152 33.72 8.04 23.76
N TYR A 153 33.73 6.80 24.14
CA TYR A 153 34.17 5.67 23.35
C TYR A 153 33.11 4.58 23.36
N LEU A 154 32.83 3.99 22.20
CA LEU A 154 32.08 2.77 22.03
C LEU A 154 32.88 1.83 21.16
N ASP A 155 33.49 0.81 21.77
CA ASP A 155 34.41 -0.08 21.07
C ASP A 155 33.69 -1.00 20.07
N ARG A 156 32.46 -1.44 20.43
CA ARG A 156 31.68 -2.36 19.63
C ARG A 156 30.18 -2.03 19.70
N LEU A 157 29.65 -1.61 18.57
CA LEU A 157 28.23 -1.59 18.28
C LEU A 157 27.96 -2.70 17.29
N GLU A 158 27.08 -3.64 17.63
CA GLU A 158 26.73 -4.73 16.73
C GLU A 158 25.22 -4.97 16.73
N THR A 159 24.65 -5.16 15.54
CA THR A 159 23.24 -5.52 15.39
C THR A 159 23.10 -6.72 14.43
N GLY A 160 22.05 -7.51 14.64
CA GLY A 160 21.54 -8.43 13.63
C GLY A 160 20.76 -7.67 12.55
N LYS A 161 19.74 -8.33 11.99
CA LYS A 161 18.92 -7.75 10.93
C LYS A 161 18.14 -6.52 11.39
N ILE A 162 18.20 -5.46 10.58
CA ILE A 162 17.35 -4.29 10.77
C ILE A 162 16.29 -4.29 9.68
N SER A 163 15.03 -4.37 10.09
CA SER A 163 13.88 -4.44 9.20
C SER A 163 12.84 -3.37 9.56
N VAL A 164 12.16 -2.84 8.54
CA VAL A 164 11.14 -1.80 8.69
C VAL A 164 9.87 -2.19 7.93
N GLY A 165 8.72 -1.91 8.51
CA GLY A 165 7.43 -2.15 7.86
C GLY A 165 6.27 -1.51 8.59
N LYS A 166 5.08 -1.60 8.00
CA LYS A 166 3.83 -1.13 8.63
C LYS A 166 3.24 -2.14 9.61
N ARG A 167 3.77 -3.36 9.62
CA ARG A 167 3.36 -4.49 10.48
C ARG A 167 4.57 -5.38 10.75
N PHE A 168 4.63 -6.00 11.93
CA PHE A 168 5.75 -6.89 12.30
C PHE A 168 5.80 -8.21 11.51
N ASP A 169 4.69 -8.63 10.92
CA ASP A 169 4.61 -9.83 10.07
C ASP A 169 4.91 -9.56 8.57
N LYS A 170 5.07 -8.27 8.20
CA LYS A 170 5.46 -7.81 6.85
C LYS A 170 6.53 -6.74 6.98
N GLN A 171 7.79 -7.18 6.99
CA GLN A 171 8.95 -6.32 7.14
C GLN A 171 9.84 -6.43 5.89
N THR A 172 10.46 -5.31 5.50
CA THR A 172 11.55 -5.29 4.53
C THR A 172 12.87 -5.19 5.28
N VAL A 173 13.81 -6.07 5.00
CA VAL A 173 15.16 -6.03 5.58
C VAL A 173 15.97 -5.00 4.82
N TYR A 174 16.56 -4.05 5.55
CA TYR A 174 17.43 -3.00 5.01
C TYR A 174 18.91 -3.28 5.33
N LEU A 175 19.19 -3.84 6.50
CA LEU A 175 20.52 -4.30 6.90
C LEU A 175 20.42 -5.72 7.45
N ASP A 176 21.36 -6.59 7.07
CA ASP A 176 21.50 -7.93 7.62
C ASP A 176 22.39 -7.95 8.85
N HIS A 177 23.39 -7.05 8.90
CA HIS A 177 24.33 -6.94 10.00
C HIS A 177 24.99 -5.57 10.00
N LEU A 178 25.19 -4.99 11.19
CA LEU A 178 25.98 -3.77 11.40
C LEU A 178 27.04 -4.02 12.49
N HIS A 179 28.30 -3.68 12.19
CA HIS A 179 29.36 -3.61 13.16
C HIS A 179 30.04 -2.24 13.05
N ALA A 180 29.99 -1.45 14.10
CA ALA A 180 30.55 -0.11 14.15
C ALA A 180 31.23 0.17 15.48
N ALA A 181 32.03 1.24 15.52
CA ALA A 181 32.64 1.81 16.71
C ALA A 181 32.45 3.32 16.69
N TYR A 182 32.39 3.95 17.86
CA TYR A 182 32.26 5.39 17.97
C TYR A 182 33.36 5.95 18.89
N HIS A 183 33.89 7.10 18.51
CA HIS A 183 34.93 7.76 19.23
C HIS A 183 34.71 9.27 19.23
N TYR A 184 34.80 9.85 20.43
CA TYR A 184 34.80 11.28 20.65
C TYR A 184 35.91 11.67 21.58
N ASP A 185 36.85 12.52 21.10
CA ASP A 185 38.11 12.85 21.76
C ASP A 185 38.25 14.34 22.09
N LYS A 186 37.16 15.09 22.19
CA LYS A 186 37.18 16.56 22.37
C LYS A 186 37.62 17.34 21.12
N LYS A 187 37.69 16.70 19.95
CA LYS A 187 37.99 17.34 18.67
C LYS A 187 36.91 17.11 17.65
N GLU A 188 36.44 15.90 17.59
CA GLU A 188 35.43 15.47 16.61
C GLU A 188 34.65 14.26 17.10
N HIS A 189 33.42 14.10 16.56
CA HIS A 189 32.64 12.87 16.65
C HIS A 189 32.99 11.99 15.45
N ARG A 190 33.43 10.76 15.70
CA ARG A 190 33.80 9.80 14.66
C ARG A 190 33.04 8.49 14.86
N LEU A 191 32.20 8.16 13.90
CA LEU A 191 31.57 6.83 13.78
C LEU A 191 32.38 6.03 12.75
N HIS A 192 32.92 4.91 13.13
CA HIS A 192 33.66 4.00 12.27
C HIS A 192 32.81 2.79 11.97
N ILE A 193 32.35 2.62 10.74
CA ILE A 193 31.58 1.49 10.25
C ILE A 193 32.57 0.44 9.77
N LYS A 194 32.73 -0.65 10.54
CA LYS A 194 33.58 -1.76 10.19
C LYS A 194 32.95 -2.65 9.14
N THR A 195 31.64 -2.94 9.33
CA THR A 195 30.79 -3.60 8.32
C THR A 195 29.36 -3.11 8.48
N ALA A 196 28.67 -2.90 7.35
CA ALA A 196 27.23 -2.73 7.27
C ALA A 196 26.74 -3.55 6.07
N ASP A 197 26.14 -4.70 6.37
CA ASP A 197 25.72 -5.66 5.35
C ASP A 197 24.28 -5.43 4.97
N THR A 198 24.01 -5.31 3.68
CA THR A 198 22.65 -5.35 3.10
C THR A 198 22.43 -6.73 2.46
N PRO A 199 21.22 -7.07 2.02
CA PRO A 199 20.97 -8.33 1.30
C PRO A 199 21.84 -8.55 0.05
N TRP A 200 22.41 -7.51 -0.51
CA TRP A 200 23.19 -7.57 -1.77
C TRP A 200 24.60 -6.98 -1.66
N SER A 201 25.00 -6.32 -0.55
CA SER A 201 26.31 -5.68 -0.44
C SER A 201 26.80 -5.60 1.00
N SER A 202 28.12 -5.39 1.15
CA SER A 202 28.79 -5.07 2.41
C SER A 202 29.50 -3.72 2.29
N SER A 203 29.32 -2.87 3.28
CA SER A 203 29.85 -1.50 3.31
C SER A 203 30.78 -1.28 4.49
N THR A 204 31.81 -0.47 4.28
CA THR A 204 32.74 -0.02 5.32
C THR A 204 33.00 1.49 5.19
N GLY A 205 33.34 2.17 6.28
CA GLY A 205 33.63 3.60 6.17
C GLY A 205 33.68 4.34 7.50
N ALA A 206 33.63 5.65 7.41
CA ALA A 206 33.59 6.52 8.58
C ALA A 206 32.75 7.77 8.35
N VAL A 207 32.11 8.23 9.42
CA VAL A 207 31.44 9.54 9.51
C VAL A 207 32.14 10.37 10.56
N VAL A 208 32.59 11.55 10.18
CA VAL A 208 33.33 12.49 11.06
C VAL A 208 32.61 13.82 11.08
N ILE A 209 32.29 14.33 12.27
CA ILE A 209 31.63 15.63 12.48
C ILE A 209 32.43 16.45 13.48
N GLY A 210 32.77 17.69 13.12
CA GLY A 210 33.40 18.67 13.99
C GLY A 210 32.46 19.13 15.12
N LEU A 211 33.05 19.76 16.16
CA LEU A 211 32.31 20.10 17.39
C LEU A 211 31.57 21.43 17.31
N ASP A 212 32.15 22.40 16.62
CA ASP A 212 31.65 23.77 16.60
C ASP A 212 31.12 24.14 15.23
N LYS A 213 30.25 25.13 15.19
CA LYS A 213 29.75 25.68 13.93
C LYS A 213 30.89 26.05 12.98
N PRO A 214 30.83 25.72 11.70
CA PRO A 214 29.67 25.19 10.97
C PRO A 214 29.53 23.64 10.99
N TYR A 215 30.17 22.94 11.94
CA TYR A 215 30.20 21.47 12.09
C TYR A 215 30.75 20.78 10.85
N VAL A 216 32.06 20.87 10.66
CA VAL A 216 32.71 20.24 9.52
C VAL A 216 32.33 18.77 9.41
N LEU A 217 31.81 18.39 8.26
CA LEU A 217 31.37 17.04 7.94
C LEU A 217 32.32 16.38 6.96
N ASN A 218 32.75 15.17 7.26
CA ASN A 218 33.53 14.35 6.34
C ASN A 218 33.13 12.88 6.50
N THR A 219 32.52 12.33 5.46
CA THR A 219 32.04 10.96 5.43
C THR A 219 32.54 10.29 4.17
N ALA A 220 33.05 9.08 4.31
CA ALA A 220 33.32 8.21 3.17
C ALA A 220 32.93 6.79 3.52
N ILE A 221 31.99 6.23 2.74
CA ILE A 221 31.51 4.86 2.86
C ILE A 221 31.75 4.16 1.52
N TYR A 222 32.40 3.01 1.57
CA TYR A 222 32.67 2.15 0.43
C TYR A 222 31.84 0.91 0.55
N THR A 223 31.18 0.52 -0.52
CA THR A 223 30.38 -0.69 -0.59
C THR A 223 30.89 -1.62 -1.69
N LYS A 224 30.78 -2.92 -1.42
CA LYS A 224 31.03 -3.97 -2.41
C LYS A 224 29.94 -5.03 -2.28
N GLY A 225 29.40 -5.45 -3.41
CA GLY A 225 28.31 -6.42 -3.42
C GLY A 225 28.22 -7.20 -4.71
N GLN A 226 27.15 -7.96 -4.82
CA GLN A 226 26.76 -8.69 -6.01
C GLN A 226 25.34 -8.26 -6.38
N LEU A 227 25.15 -7.86 -7.62
CA LEU A 227 23.85 -7.50 -8.17
C LEU A 227 23.71 -8.16 -9.53
N GLU A 228 22.67 -8.97 -9.72
CA GLU A 228 22.39 -9.70 -10.99
C GLU A 228 23.59 -10.52 -11.51
N GLY A 229 24.46 -11.01 -10.62
CA GLY A 229 25.65 -11.78 -10.96
C GLY A 229 26.91 -10.95 -11.24
N GLU A 230 26.80 -9.63 -11.24
CA GLU A 230 27.93 -8.70 -11.40
C GLU A 230 28.46 -8.22 -10.05
N THR A 231 29.76 -7.91 -9.99
CA THR A 231 30.35 -7.27 -8.81
C THR A 231 30.06 -5.79 -8.84
N LEU A 232 29.37 -5.31 -7.82
CA LEU A 232 28.99 -3.92 -7.63
C LEU A 232 29.94 -3.23 -6.67
N HIS A 233 30.44 -2.08 -7.05
CA HIS A 233 31.24 -1.19 -6.23
C HIS A 233 30.49 0.12 -6.00
N GLY A 234 30.47 0.60 -4.77
CA GLY A 234 29.82 1.85 -4.44
C GLY A 234 30.65 2.74 -3.53
N THR A 235 30.42 4.02 -3.63
CA THR A 235 31.02 5.05 -2.77
C THR A 235 29.95 6.07 -2.41
N VAL A 236 29.83 6.39 -1.13
CA VAL A 236 29.05 7.54 -0.65
C VAL A 236 30.01 8.47 0.06
N ARG A 237 30.05 9.71 -0.37
CA ARG A 237 30.87 10.78 0.25
C ARG A 237 29.95 11.93 0.63
N LEU A 238 30.07 12.39 1.86
CA LEU A 238 29.46 13.62 2.36
C LEU A 238 30.57 14.50 2.90
N TRP A 239 30.61 15.74 2.46
CA TRP A 239 31.64 16.69 2.92
C TRP A 239 31.09 18.10 3.00
N GLY A 240 31.90 19.00 3.57
CA GLY A 240 31.51 20.37 3.82
C GLY A 240 31.23 20.62 5.29
N SER A 241 30.04 21.03 5.61
CA SER A 241 29.57 21.24 6.99
C SER A 241 28.12 20.82 7.12
N LEU A 242 27.59 20.74 8.36
CA LEU A 242 26.15 20.50 8.54
C LEU A 242 25.28 21.68 8.03
N GLN A 243 25.88 22.86 7.79
CA GLN A 243 25.18 23.99 7.17
C GLN A 243 25.19 23.90 5.65
N ASP A 244 26.29 23.32 5.08
CA ASP A 244 26.49 23.20 3.64
C ASP A 244 26.97 21.78 3.33
N VAL A 245 26.03 20.86 3.13
CA VAL A 245 26.33 19.45 2.88
C VAL A 245 26.43 19.20 1.38
N SER A 246 27.60 18.78 0.93
CA SER A 246 27.77 18.23 -0.41
C SER A 246 27.76 16.71 -0.36
N THR A 247 27.08 16.09 -1.32
CA THR A 247 26.95 14.63 -1.44
C THR A 247 27.43 14.16 -2.81
N ASP A 248 28.15 13.06 -2.83
CA ASP A 248 28.53 12.34 -4.04
C ASP A 248 28.29 10.84 -3.79
N LEU A 249 27.38 10.26 -4.52
CA LEU A 249 27.09 8.83 -4.52
C LEU A 249 27.46 8.26 -5.89
N LEU A 250 28.24 7.19 -5.88
CA LEU A 250 28.54 6.40 -7.06
C LEU A 250 28.25 4.93 -6.75
N LEU A 251 27.56 4.26 -7.65
CA LEU A 251 27.35 2.82 -7.64
C LEU A 251 27.66 2.32 -9.05
N ASP A 252 28.59 1.40 -9.18
CA ASP A 252 29.22 1.04 -10.44
C ASP A 252 29.47 -0.45 -10.56
N SER A 253 29.17 -1.02 -11.73
CA SER A 253 29.56 -2.36 -12.16
C SER A 253 29.92 -2.34 -13.65
N ASP A 254 30.12 -3.48 -14.28
CA ASP A 254 30.39 -3.54 -15.71
C ASP A 254 29.23 -2.97 -16.56
N ASN A 255 27.98 -3.13 -16.12
CA ASN A 255 26.80 -2.69 -16.87
C ASN A 255 25.92 -1.69 -16.11
N VAL A 256 25.90 -1.72 -14.78
CA VAL A 256 25.02 -0.88 -13.95
C VAL A 256 25.79 0.32 -13.42
N HIS A 257 25.29 1.52 -13.71
CA HIS A 257 25.89 2.77 -13.23
C HIS A 257 24.82 3.65 -12.59
N LEU A 258 25.06 4.12 -11.37
CA LEU A 258 24.23 5.10 -10.69
C LEU A 258 25.11 6.16 -10.05
N SER A 259 24.87 7.41 -10.35
CA SER A 259 25.53 8.54 -9.71
C SER A 259 24.49 9.54 -9.21
N ALA A 260 24.73 10.08 -8.01
CA ALA A 260 23.94 11.19 -7.50
C ALA A 260 24.87 12.22 -6.85
N LYS A 261 24.68 13.49 -7.20
CA LYS A 261 25.37 14.63 -6.61
C LYS A 261 24.34 15.58 -6.08
N SER A 262 24.56 16.11 -4.89
CA SER A 262 23.70 17.15 -4.34
C SER A 262 24.47 18.11 -3.46
N THR A 263 23.95 19.34 -3.37
CA THR A 263 24.33 20.31 -2.34
C THR A 263 23.06 20.71 -1.59
N ILE A 264 23.09 20.64 -0.27
CA ILE A 264 21.94 20.93 0.59
C ILE A 264 22.39 21.84 1.71
N HIS A 265 21.63 22.88 1.99
CA HIS A 265 21.82 23.81 3.11
C HIS A 265 20.65 23.64 4.12
N PRO A 266 20.69 22.61 5.01
CA PRO A 266 19.53 22.16 5.79
C PRO A 266 18.95 23.20 6.75
N PHE A 267 19.64 24.30 6.99
CA PHE A 267 19.27 25.37 7.93
C PHE A 267 19.04 26.71 7.26
N ALA A 268 18.92 26.74 5.93
CA ALA A 268 18.51 27.93 5.20
C ALA A 268 17.03 28.22 5.41
N ASP A 269 16.64 29.48 5.26
CA ASP A 269 15.27 29.93 5.57
C ASP A 269 14.28 29.69 4.43
N SER A 270 14.78 29.51 3.22
CA SER A 270 13.95 29.33 2.02
C SER A 270 14.32 28.05 1.26
N LEU A 271 13.39 27.49 0.49
CA LEU A 271 13.58 26.23 -0.23
C LEU A 271 14.67 26.34 -1.31
N ASN A 272 14.72 27.44 -2.04
CA ASN A 272 15.74 27.71 -3.06
C ASN A 272 17.17 27.89 -2.47
N GLU A 273 17.25 28.30 -1.20
CA GLU A 273 18.51 28.33 -0.47
C GLU A 273 18.81 26.96 0.17
N THR A 274 17.80 26.21 0.61
CA THR A 274 17.97 24.88 1.24
C THR A 274 18.50 23.86 0.25
N ILE A 275 17.99 23.84 -0.96
CA ILE A 275 18.38 22.89 -2.00
C ILE A 275 19.25 23.63 -3.02
N GLY A 276 20.51 23.24 -3.11
CA GLY A 276 21.38 23.67 -4.19
C GLY A 276 21.07 22.87 -5.48
N GLU A 277 22.10 22.28 -6.07
CA GLU A 277 21.92 21.43 -7.24
C GLU A 277 21.73 19.97 -6.82
N ILE A 278 20.80 19.24 -7.44
CA ILE A 278 20.66 17.79 -7.34
C ILE A 278 20.72 17.20 -8.75
N LEU A 279 21.70 16.33 -8.98
CA LEU A 279 21.90 15.61 -10.24
C LEU A 279 21.86 14.11 -9.95
N ILE A 280 20.99 13.38 -10.62
CA ILE A 280 20.89 11.92 -10.48
C ILE A 280 20.91 11.30 -11.87
N LYS A 281 21.87 10.41 -12.12
CA LYS A 281 22.01 9.69 -13.38
C LYS A 281 22.05 8.20 -13.11
N GLY A 282 21.25 7.44 -13.83
CA GLY A 282 21.23 5.99 -13.77
C GLY A 282 21.36 5.37 -15.14
N SER A 283 22.04 4.26 -15.24
CA SER A 283 22.16 3.49 -16.45
C SER A 283 21.99 2.02 -16.15
N ASN A 284 21.06 1.38 -16.87
CA ASN A 284 20.79 -0.04 -16.77
C ASN A 284 20.32 -0.50 -15.36
N ILE A 285 19.57 0.37 -14.68
CA ILE A 285 19.09 0.13 -13.30
C ILE A 285 17.89 -0.80 -13.33
N ASN A 286 17.98 -1.95 -12.66
CA ASN A 286 16.86 -2.84 -12.38
C ASN A 286 16.38 -2.64 -10.94
N PRO A 287 15.20 -2.01 -10.70
CA PRO A 287 14.68 -1.80 -9.34
C PRO A 287 14.47 -3.09 -8.55
N GLN A 288 14.06 -4.18 -9.22
CA GLN A 288 13.79 -5.47 -8.58
C GLN A 288 15.08 -6.11 -7.99
N ALA A 289 16.23 -5.85 -8.61
CA ALA A 289 17.50 -6.36 -8.11
C ALA A 289 17.87 -5.79 -6.72
N PHE A 290 17.46 -4.56 -6.43
CA PHE A 290 17.66 -3.92 -5.13
C PHE A 290 16.55 -4.27 -4.12
N LEU A 291 15.30 -4.31 -4.59
CA LEU A 291 14.13 -4.61 -3.78
C LEU A 291 13.23 -5.61 -4.54
N PRO A 292 13.21 -6.91 -4.17
CA PRO A 292 12.47 -7.95 -4.89
C PRO A 292 10.96 -7.73 -5.00
N SER A 293 10.40 -6.81 -4.21
CA SER A 293 8.98 -6.43 -4.28
C SER A 293 8.66 -5.42 -5.39
N LEU A 294 9.67 -4.81 -6.00
CA LEU A 294 9.51 -3.89 -7.12
C LEU A 294 9.41 -4.65 -8.44
N PRO A 295 8.80 -4.04 -9.48
CA PRO A 295 8.77 -4.63 -10.81
C PRO A 295 10.15 -4.63 -11.47
N GLU A 296 10.34 -5.54 -12.42
CA GLU A 296 11.52 -5.63 -13.27
C GLU A 296 11.52 -4.51 -14.33
N ALA A 297 12.69 -3.93 -14.58
CA ALA A 297 12.91 -2.91 -15.60
C ALA A 297 14.39 -2.77 -15.92
N ARG A 298 14.74 -2.02 -16.96
CA ARG A 298 16.10 -1.55 -17.26
C ARG A 298 16.06 -0.06 -17.53
N LEU A 299 16.27 0.70 -16.44
CA LEU A 299 16.08 2.14 -16.44
C LEU A 299 17.39 2.87 -16.74
N ASN A 300 17.33 3.76 -17.71
CA ASN A 300 18.32 4.78 -17.96
C ASN A 300 17.68 6.13 -17.67
N PHE A 301 18.28 6.97 -16.85
CA PHE A 301 17.66 8.23 -16.49
C PHE A 301 18.67 9.32 -16.14
N ASP A 302 18.25 10.54 -16.43
CA ASP A 302 18.89 11.80 -16.01
C ASP A 302 17.80 12.65 -15.31
N ALA A 303 18.01 12.98 -14.06
CA ALA A 303 17.11 13.83 -13.31
C ALA A 303 17.91 14.96 -12.67
N THR A 304 17.43 16.18 -12.86
CA THR A 304 18.10 17.40 -12.39
C THR A 304 17.13 18.25 -11.61
N THR A 305 17.61 18.87 -10.53
CA THR A 305 16.88 19.93 -9.82
C THR A 305 17.89 21.01 -9.46
N ILE A 306 17.56 22.25 -9.80
CA ILE A 306 18.39 23.43 -9.53
C ILE A 306 17.57 24.52 -8.84
N PRO A 307 18.19 25.35 -7.99
CA PRO A 307 17.52 26.51 -7.42
C PRO A 307 17.16 27.52 -8.51
N SER A 308 15.96 28.09 -8.43
CA SER A 308 15.50 29.13 -9.33
C SER A 308 15.63 30.50 -8.70
N PHE A 309 15.87 31.51 -9.53
CA PHE A 309 15.84 32.92 -9.14
C PHE A 309 14.62 33.66 -9.72
N THR A 310 13.67 32.90 -10.27
CA THR A 310 12.39 33.42 -10.78
C THR A 310 11.44 33.66 -9.60
N ASP A 311 10.78 34.81 -9.58
CA ASP A 311 9.84 35.17 -8.50
C ASP A 311 8.71 34.14 -8.36
N GLY A 312 8.51 33.62 -7.15
CA GLY A 312 7.55 32.58 -6.83
C GLY A 312 7.95 31.14 -7.20
N VAL A 313 9.15 30.93 -7.75
CA VAL A 313 9.69 29.61 -8.08
C VAL A 313 10.95 29.35 -7.25
N ALA A 314 10.92 28.34 -6.41
CA ALA A 314 12.09 27.94 -5.61
C ALA A 314 13.06 27.06 -6.38
N LEU A 315 12.54 26.05 -7.09
CA LEU A 315 13.36 25.07 -7.80
C LEU A 315 12.79 24.80 -9.21
N GLU A 316 13.68 24.54 -10.13
CA GLU A 316 13.36 24.00 -11.46
C GLU A 316 13.94 22.58 -11.57
N GLY A 317 13.20 21.69 -12.18
CA GLY A 317 13.61 20.29 -12.33
C GLY A 317 13.25 19.71 -13.67
N SER A 318 14.03 18.72 -14.09
CA SER A 318 13.77 17.93 -15.31
C SER A 318 13.99 16.45 -15.05
N ILE A 319 13.30 15.63 -15.80
CA ILE A 319 13.46 14.18 -15.82
C ILE A 319 13.45 13.68 -17.27
N ASP A 320 14.45 12.86 -17.62
CA ASP A 320 14.46 12.03 -18.83
C ASP A 320 14.75 10.60 -18.38
N LEU A 321 13.80 9.70 -18.57
CA LEU A 321 13.88 8.30 -18.19
C LEU A 321 13.50 7.43 -19.38
N GLU A 322 14.35 6.49 -19.71
CA GLU A 322 14.09 5.44 -20.69
C GLU A 322 14.12 4.06 -20.02
N ASN A 323 13.21 3.19 -20.41
CA ASN A 323 13.13 1.81 -19.92
C ASN A 323 13.32 0.85 -21.10
N ASP A 324 14.53 0.32 -21.24
CA ASP A 324 14.90 -0.61 -22.32
C ASP A 324 14.23 -1.99 -22.18
N GLN A 325 13.68 -2.30 -20.99
CA GLN A 325 12.97 -3.55 -20.69
C GLN A 325 11.53 -3.27 -20.24
N ALA A 326 10.83 -2.38 -20.97
CA ALA A 326 9.42 -2.16 -20.72
C ALA A 326 8.61 -3.43 -21.00
N GLY A 327 7.68 -3.77 -20.10
CA GLY A 327 6.88 -4.99 -20.20
C GLY A 327 5.55 -4.88 -19.48
N PHE A 328 4.75 -5.94 -19.50
CA PHE A 328 3.40 -5.92 -18.95
C PHE A 328 3.37 -5.94 -17.43
N ALA A 329 2.46 -5.16 -16.83
CA ALA A 329 2.30 -5.09 -15.38
C ALA A 329 1.83 -6.41 -14.75
N ASP A 330 1.05 -7.23 -15.46
CA ASP A 330 0.64 -8.57 -15.03
C ASP A 330 1.78 -9.61 -15.10
N GLU A 331 2.90 -9.27 -15.71
CA GLU A 331 4.16 -10.02 -15.71
C GLU A 331 5.21 -9.40 -14.78
N ASN A 332 4.80 -8.49 -13.89
CA ASN A 332 5.65 -7.78 -12.93
C ASN A 332 6.73 -6.90 -13.59
N HIS A 333 6.45 -6.33 -14.77
CA HIS A 333 7.29 -5.32 -15.43
C HIS A 333 6.68 -3.91 -15.30
N ILE A 334 7.46 -2.90 -15.66
CA ILE A 334 7.00 -1.51 -15.77
C ILE A 334 6.53 -1.25 -17.23
N PRO A 335 5.23 -0.92 -17.46
CA PRO A 335 4.69 -0.75 -18.82
C PRO A 335 4.94 0.64 -19.41
N VAL A 336 6.02 1.29 -19.02
CA VAL A 336 6.45 2.62 -19.46
C VAL A 336 7.77 2.48 -20.20
N LYS A 337 7.86 3.02 -21.40
CA LYS A 337 9.09 3.10 -22.21
C LYS A 337 9.90 4.35 -21.89
N ARG A 338 9.22 5.49 -21.75
CA ARG A 338 9.89 6.77 -21.52
C ARG A 338 9.06 7.70 -20.64
N ILE A 339 9.73 8.47 -19.84
CA ILE A 339 9.19 9.64 -19.14
C ILE A 339 10.11 10.82 -19.46
N LEU A 340 9.54 11.90 -19.98
CA LEU A 340 10.28 13.11 -20.30
C LEU A 340 9.46 14.32 -19.86
N GLY A 341 10.08 15.27 -19.18
CA GLY A 341 9.41 16.53 -18.86
C GLY A 341 10.11 17.37 -17.82
N GLU A 342 9.48 18.47 -17.51
CA GLU A 342 9.97 19.49 -16.59
C GLU A 342 8.94 19.78 -15.51
N PHE A 343 9.40 20.20 -14.35
CA PHE A 343 8.58 20.62 -13.23
C PHE A 343 9.23 21.77 -12.49
N ILE A 344 8.44 22.54 -11.80
CA ILE A 344 8.92 23.58 -10.89
C ILE A 344 8.38 23.32 -9.49
N VAL A 345 9.07 23.82 -8.49
CA VAL A 345 8.60 23.82 -7.09
C VAL A 345 8.47 25.27 -6.63
N ASP A 346 7.32 25.63 -6.14
CA ASP A 346 7.10 27.00 -5.61
C ASP A 346 7.74 27.20 -4.22
N ASP A 347 7.76 28.42 -3.73
CA ASP A 347 8.31 28.79 -2.43
C ASP A 347 7.64 28.09 -1.23
N LYS A 348 6.47 27.48 -1.44
CA LYS A 348 5.71 26.74 -0.43
C LYS A 348 5.95 25.23 -0.49
N GLY A 349 6.75 24.78 -1.45
CA GLY A 349 7.03 23.36 -1.68
C GLY A 349 5.96 22.64 -2.51
N THR A 350 5.10 23.39 -3.22
CA THR A 350 4.15 22.82 -4.18
C THR A 350 4.89 22.48 -5.47
N VAL A 351 4.85 21.21 -5.87
CA VAL A 351 5.37 20.76 -7.16
C VAL A 351 4.35 21.08 -8.24
N MET A 352 4.75 21.87 -9.23
CA MET A 352 3.95 22.19 -10.42
C MET A 352 4.55 21.47 -11.63
N ILE A 353 3.73 20.70 -12.31
CA ILE A 353 4.06 19.94 -13.50
C ILE A 353 3.47 20.68 -14.68
N GLU A 354 4.31 21.19 -15.57
CA GLU A 354 3.84 21.90 -16.78
C GLU A 354 3.46 20.91 -17.86
N ASP A 355 4.39 20.00 -18.18
CA ASP A 355 4.18 18.95 -19.16
C ASP A 355 5.17 17.81 -18.94
N ILE A 356 4.66 16.65 -18.51
CA ILE A 356 5.43 15.41 -18.44
C ILE A 356 4.80 14.39 -19.37
N GLY A 357 5.50 14.05 -20.45
CA GLY A 357 5.12 12.99 -21.38
C GLY A 357 5.53 11.62 -20.86
N VAL A 358 4.62 10.66 -20.94
CA VAL A 358 4.82 9.25 -20.59
C VAL A 358 4.48 8.38 -21.78
N ASP A 359 5.48 7.72 -22.39
CA ASP A 359 5.28 6.76 -23.48
C ASP A 359 5.08 5.35 -22.89
N LEU A 360 3.99 4.70 -23.28
CA LEU A 360 3.62 3.38 -22.80
C LEU A 360 4.22 2.25 -23.64
N LEU A 361 3.99 1.01 -23.22
CA LEU A 361 4.61 -0.20 -23.78
C LEU A 361 4.37 -0.37 -25.28
N LYS A 362 3.21 0.03 -25.81
CA LYS A 362 2.94 -0.01 -27.26
C LYS A 362 2.95 1.41 -27.84
N ASP A 363 1.80 1.91 -28.22
CA ASP A 363 1.66 3.18 -28.93
C ASP A 363 0.85 4.22 -28.13
N GLY A 364 0.52 3.90 -26.86
CA GLY A 364 -0.18 4.81 -25.97
C GLY A 364 0.77 5.83 -25.36
N SER A 365 0.26 7.06 -25.12
CA SER A 365 0.97 8.05 -24.32
C SER A 365 0.03 8.78 -23.36
N ILE A 366 0.61 9.31 -22.30
CA ILE A 366 -0.08 10.10 -21.28
C ILE A 366 0.69 11.39 -21.07
N ASP A 367 0.04 12.52 -21.26
CA ASP A 367 0.59 13.84 -20.94
C ASP A 367 0.07 14.25 -19.56
N VAL A 368 0.97 14.58 -18.65
CA VAL A 368 0.64 14.89 -17.25
C VAL A 368 0.94 16.37 -17.00
N SER A 369 -0.05 17.11 -16.48
CA SER A 369 0.14 18.49 -16.00
C SER A 369 -0.62 18.71 -14.69
N GLY A 370 -0.26 19.75 -13.95
CA GLY A 370 -0.96 20.12 -12.74
C GLY A 370 -0.08 20.40 -11.53
N SER A 371 -0.56 20.11 -10.32
CA SER A 371 0.18 20.39 -9.08
C SER A 371 -0.01 19.35 -7.99
N ILE A 372 1.01 19.21 -7.15
CA ILE A 372 1.04 18.37 -5.96
C ILE A 372 1.53 19.22 -4.79
N ASP A 373 0.64 19.52 -3.84
CA ASP A 373 0.98 20.18 -2.58
C ASP A 373 1.12 19.13 -1.49
N THR A 374 2.36 18.82 -1.13
CA THR A 374 2.68 17.78 -0.14
C THR A 374 2.38 18.22 1.28
N ALA A 375 2.43 19.53 1.57
CA ALA A 375 2.17 20.08 2.90
C ALA A 375 0.68 20.05 3.23
N GLN A 376 -0.19 20.31 2.25
CA GLN A 376 -1.64 20.27 2.42
C GLN A 376 -2.26 18.94 2.02
N ASP A 377 -1.46 17.96 1.60
CA ASP A 377 -1.92 16.65 1.06
C ASP A 377 -2.94 16.84 -0.08
N GLN A 378 -2.69 17.78 -0.99
CA GLN A 378 -3.58 18.08 -2.12
C GLN A 378 -2.90 17.81 -3.44
N LEU A 379 -3.64 17.20 -4.35
CA LEU A 379 -3.21 17.04 -5.73
C LEU A 379 -4.28 17.57 -6.70
N LYS A 380 -3.82 18.09 -7.83
CA LYS A 380 -4.64 18.53 -8.93
C LYS A 380 -3.90 18.23 -10.22
N LEU A 381 -4.20 17.09 -10.83
CA LEU A 381 -3.55 16.61 -12.04
C LEU A 381 -4.55 16.54 -13.18
N ALA A 382 -4.10 16.92 -14.36
CA ALA A 382 -4.78 16.68 -15.62
C ALA A 382 -3.91 15.74 -16.45
N LEU A 383 -4.52 14.63 -16.92
CA LEU A 383 -3.87 13.62 -17.72
C LEU A 383 -4.51 13.64 -19.11
N GLY A 384 -3.74 14.00 -20.12
CA GLY A 384 -4.09 13.79 -21.53
C GLY A 384 -3.84 12.34 -21.92
N ILE A 385 -4.85 11.66 -22.40
CA ILE A 385 -4.77 10.25 -22.79
C ILE A 385 -4.77 10.18 -24.33
N ASN A 386 -3.69 9.66 -24.89
CA ASN A 386 -3.52 9.58 -26.32
C ASN A 386 -3.30 8.13 -26.73
N ASN A 387 -4.17 7.63 -27.60
CA ASN A 387 -4.06 6.30 -28.20
C ASN A 387 -3.69 5.19 -27.19
N THR A 388 -4.25 5.24 -25.96
CA THR A 388 -3.91 4.35 -24.84
C THR A 388 -4.90 3.20 -24.75
N GLY A 389 -4.42 1.97 -24.70
CA GLY A 389 -5.24 0.77 -24.57
C GLY A 389 -4.88 -0.07 -23.34
N ALA A 390 -5.74 -1.01 -22.96
CA ALA A 390 -5.42 -1.98 -21.92
C ALA A 390 -4.18 -2.81 -22.28
N ASP A 391 -3.94 -3.03 -23.57
CA ASP A 391 -2.78 -3.73 -24.11
C ASP A 391 -1.46 -2.93 -24.02
N ASP A 392 -1.48 -1.69 -23.51
CA ASP A 392 -0.29 -0.96 -23.08
C ASP A 392 0.15 -1.37 -21.68
N PHE A 393 -0.74 -1.97 -20.86
CA PHE A 393 -0.48 -2.28 -19.46
C PHE A 393 -0.45 -3.78 -19.15
N VAL A 394 -1.33 -4.55 -19.82
CA VAL A 394 -1.50 -5.99 -19.58
C VAL A 394 -1.55 -6.76 -20.90
N ARG A 395 -1.21 -8.06 -20.86
CA ARG A 395 -1.18 -8.91 -22.07
C ARG A 395 -2.56 -9.14 -22.71
N GLN A 396 -3.63 -8.94 -21.94
CA GLN A 396 -4.98 -9.13 -22.47
C GLN A 396 -5.34 -8.06 -23.50
N ASN A 397 -5.69 -8.51 -24.71
CA ASN A 397 -6.19 -7.62 -25.75
C ASN A 397 -7.66 -7.29 -25.50
N ILE A 398 -7.90 -6.22 -24.75
CA ILE A 398 -9.21 -5.61 -24.61
C ILE A 398 -9.35 -4.59 -25.75
N ALA A 399 -10.29 -4.82 -26.64
CA ALA A 399 -10.47 -4.01 -27.85
C ALA A 399 -10.73 -2.53 -27.53
N GLY A 400 -10.03 -1.66 -28.23
CA GLY A 400 -10.23 -0.22 -28.26
C GLY A 400 -9.11 0.57 -27.58
N ARG A 401 -8.65 1.58 -28.29
CA ARG A 401 -7.68 2.55 -27.78
C ARG A 401 -8.40 3.85 -27.45
N LEU A 402 -8.06 4.44 -26.33
CA LEU A 402 -8.74 5.57 -25.72
C LEU A 402 -7.98 6.87 -26.01
N ASN A 403 -8.72 7.92 -26.27
CA ASN A 403 -8.24 9.29 -26.31
C ASN A 403 -9.13 10.15 -25.40
N GLY A 404 -8.57 11.21 -24.82
CA GLY A 404 -9.35 12.11 -23.99
C GLY A 404 -8.60 12.62 -22.77
N SER A 405 -9.30 12.79 -21.66
CA SER A 405 -8.71 13.36 -20.45
C SER A 405 -9.19 12.67 -19.16
N ILE A 406 -8.31 12.69 -18.18
CA ILE A 406 -8.59 12.27 -16.80
C ILE A 406 -8.13 13.38 -15.87
N ASP A 407 -9.03 13.92 -15.06
CA ASP A 407 -8.73 14.86 -13.99
C ASP A 407 -8.70 14.16 -12.64
N VAL A 408 -7.64 14.36 -11.87
CA VAL A 408 -7.46 13.81 -10.53
C VAL A 408 -7.28 14.95 -9.55
N LYS A 409 -8.15 15.05 -8.52
CA LYS A 409 -8.16 16.17 -7.56
C LYS A 409 -8.42 15.67 -6.14
N GLY A 410 -7.89 16.41 -5.14
CA GLY A 410 -8.16 16.17 -3.72
C GLY A 410 -6.98 15.62 -2.95
N GLU A 411 -7.24 14.98 -1.81
CA GLU A 411 -6.18 14.37 -0.99
C GLU A 411 -5.56 13.17 -1.71
N THR A 412 -4.25 12.97 -1.57
CA THR A 412 -3.53 11.83 -2.18
C THR A 412 -4.08 10.48 -1.72
N SER A 413 -4.61 10.44 -0.49
CA SER A 413 -5.22 9.25 0.09
C SER A 413 -6.66 9.01 -0.39
N SER A 414 -7.35 10.03 -0.90
CA SER A 414 -8.78 10.01 -1.27
C SER A 414 -9.06 10.85 -2.51
N PRO A 415 -8.37 10.61 -3.64
CA PRO A 415 -8.55 11.41 -4.83
C PRO A 415 -9.95 11.23 -5.44
N VAL A 416 -10.43 12.30 -6.07
CA VAL A 416 -11.58 12.29 -6.98
C VAL A 416 -11.05 12.23 -8.39
N VAL A 417 -11.47 11.24 -9.16
CA VAL A 417 -11.05 11.02 -10.55
C VAL A 417 -12.25 11.23 -11.46
N ASN A 418 -12.14 12.17 -12.37
CA ASN A 418 -13.09 12.39 -13.45
C ASN A 418 -12.46 12.03 -14.77
N TRP A 419 -13.19 11.43 -15.67
CA TRP A 419 -12.69 11.11 -17.00
C TRP A 419 -13.70 11.45 -18.10
N ASN A 420 -13.17 11.72 -19.28
CA ASN A 420 -13.89 11.85 -20.52
C ASN A 420 -13.05 11.23 -21.63
N LEU A 421 -13.39 9.99 -22.02
CA LEU A 421 -12.58 9.17 -22.92
C LEU A 421 -13.40 8.71 -24.14
N ASP A 422 -12.75 8.66 -25.28
CA ASP A 422 -13.32 8.21 -26.56
C ASP A 422 -12.43 7.11 -27.17
N SER A 423 -13.02 5.97 -27.48
CA SER A 423 -12.32 4.87 -28.16
C SER A 423 -12.55 4.83 -29.69
N GLY A 424 -13.21 5.84 -30.24
CA GLY A 424 -13.63 5.83 -31.64
C GLY A 424 -14.92 5.06 -31.89
N PHE A 425 -15.21 4.02 -31.13
CA PHE A 425 -16.48 3.28 -31.21
C PHE A 425 -17.41 3.52 -30.00
N ALA A 426 -16.89 4.05 -28.89
CA ALA A 426 -17.66 4.40 -27.69
C ALA A 426 -17.01 5.56 -26.95
N ARG A 427 -17.85 6.42 -26.36
CA ARG A 427 -17.43 7.44 -25.40
C ARG A 427 -17.80 7.03 -23.99
N THR A 428 -16.94 7.31 -23.03
CA THR A 428 -17.22 7.14 -21.61
C THR A 428 -16.83 8.39 -20.84
N ASP A 429 -17.73 8.84 -20.01
CA ASP A 429 -17.50 9.88 -19.02
C ASP A 429 -17.95 9.41 -17.65
N GLY A 430 -17.26 9.88 -16.61
CA GLY A 430 -17.62 9.44 -15.27
C GLY A 430 -16.81 10.08 -14.17
N MET A 431 -17.19 9.72 -12.94
CA MET A 431 -16.52 10.15 -11.73
C MET A 431 -16.42 8.97 -10.76
N LEU A 432 -15.22 8.77 -10.23
CA LEU A 432 -14.98 7.88 -9.10
C LEU A 432 -14.26 8.63 -7.97
N PHE A 433 -14.48 8.19 -6.74
CA PHE A 433 -13.76 8.69 -5.58
C PHE A 433 -13.65 7.65 -4.50
N PHE A 434 -12.68 7.83 -3.60
CA PHE A 434 -12.49 6.95 -2.46
C PHE A 434 -13.12 7.57 -1.22
N GLN A 435 -13.96 6.80 -0.55
CA GLN A 435 -14.50 7.14 0.76
C GLN A 435 -13.84 6.27 1.83
N THR A 436 -13.16 6.91 2.78
CA THR A 436 -12.50 6.22 3.89
C THR A 436 -13.31 6.42 5.17
N ASP A 437 -13.79 5.34 5.78
CA ASP A 437 -14.31 5.35 7.13
C ASP A 437 -13.12 5.31 8.11
N LYS A 438 -12.83 6.45 8.73
CA LYS A 438 -11.68 6.59 9.65
C LYS A 438 -11.85 5.77 10.94
N GLN A 439 -13.10 5.46 11.36
CA GLN A 439 -13.37 4.69 12.59
C GLN A 439 -13.19 3.19 12.36
N LEU A 440 -13.61 2.70 11.20
CA LEU A 440 -13.57 1.27 10.85
C LEU A 440 -12.33 0.89 10.02
N GLY A 441 -11.56 1.87 9.56
CA GLY A 441 -10.43 1.65 8.63
C GLY A 441 -10.87 1.06 7.30
N GLN A 442 -12.13 1.22 6.92
CA GLN A 442 -12.70 0.70 5.68
C GLN A 442 -12.53 1.73 4.56
N ARG A 443 -12.11 1.27 3.40
CA ARG A 443 -11.98 2.08 2.19
C ARG A 443 -12.94 1.58 1.13
N THR A 444 -13.80 2.46 0.64
CA THR A 444 -14.81 2.16 -0.35
C THR A 444 -14.56 2.98 -1.61
N LEU A 445 -14.47 2.30 -2.75
CA LEU A 445 -14.51 2.93 -4.07
C LEU A 445 -15.96 3.25 -4.42
N LYS A 446 -16.24 4.49 -4.75
CA LYS A 446 -17.55 4.96 -5.21
C LYS A 446 -17.49 5.32 -6.69
N LEU A 447 -18.43 4.79 -7.45
CA LEU A 447 -18.75 5.22 -8.81
C LEU A 447 -20.01 6.07 -8.72
N ASP A 448 -19.87 7.38 -8.89
CA ASP A 448 -21.02 8.27 -8.75
C ASP A 448 -21.82 8.35 -10.05
N LYS A 449 -21.12 8.53 -11.16
CA LYS A 449 -21.74 8.67 -12.46
C LYS A 449 -20.81 8.14 -13.53
N VAL A 450 -21.16 7.01 -14.09
CA VAL A 450 -20.45 6.44 -15.25
C VAL A 450 -21.44 6.36 -16.40
N ARG A 451 -21.08 6.96 -17.51
CA ARG A 451 -21.85 6.94 -18.73
C ARG A 451 -21.02 6.32 -19.85
N LEU A 452 -21.59 5.39 -20.56
CA LEU A 452 -20.99 4.75 -21.74
C LEU A 452 -21.94 4.91 -22.92
N VAL A 453 -21.47 5.50 -23.99
CA VAL A 453 -22.24 5.81 -25.20
C VAL A 453 -21.53 5.24 -26.41
N PRO A 454 -21.90 4.04 -26.86
CA PRO A 454 -21.41 3.52 -28.14
C PRO A 454 -21.88 4.35 -29.32
N GLN A 455 -21.09 4.40 -30.40
CA GLN A 455 -21.55 5.03 -31.64
C GLN A 455 -22.80 4.34 -32.17
N ASN A 456 -23.89 5.10 -32.35
CA ASN A 456 -25.19 4.58 -32.80
C ASN A 456 -25.71 3.41 -31.95
N GLY A 457 -25.40 3.39 -30.65
CA GLY A 457 -25.68 2.26 -29.78
C GLY A 457 -26.43 2.59 -28.49
N GLY A 458 -27.07 3.76 -28.40
CA GLY A 458 -27.77 4.18 -27.17
C GLY A 458 -26.81 4.55 -26.04
N GLU A 459 -27.25 4.41 -24.80
CA GLU A 459 -26.41 4.72 -23.64
C GLU A 459 -26.59 3.71 -22.48
N LEU A 460 -25.53 3.58 -21.70
CA LEU A 460 -25.51 2.82 -20.47
C LEU A 460 -25.00 3.75 -19.35
N ASN A 461 -25.79 3.88 -18.28
CA ASN A 461 -25.44 4.68 -17.11
C ASN A 461 -25.26 3.75 -15.92
N ALA A 462 -24.20 3.91 -15.17
CA ALA A 462 -23.90 3.11 -13.99
C ALA A 462 -23.51 3.98 -12.79
N LYS A 463 -23.88 3.51 -11.60
CA LYS A 463 -23.38 4.02 -10.32
C LYS A 463 -23.22 2.86 -9.35
N GLY A 464 -22.34 3.03 -8.37
CA GLY A 464 -22.13 1.93 -7.44
C GLY A 464 -21.03 2.15 -6.41
N SER A 465 -20.71 1.06 -5.72
CA SER A 465 -19.64 1.07 -4.74
C SER A 465 -19.01 -0.30 -4.58
N LEU A 466 -17.72 -0.32 -4.24
CA LEU A 466 -16.95 -1.52 -3.93
C LEU A 466 -16.12 -1.29 -2.67
N GLU A 467 -16.36 -2.06 -1.62
CA GLU A 467 -15.44 -2.11 -0.47
C GLU A 467 -14.14 -2.81 -0.87
N LEU A 468 -12.98 -2.19 -0.56
CA LEU A 468 -11.68 -2.71 -0.99
C LEU A 468 -11.08 -3.75 -0.03
N PHE A 469 -11.59 -3.82 1.21
CA PHE A 469 -11.10 -4.71 2.26
C PHE A 469 -12.22 -5.52 2.90
N LYS A 470 -11.87 -6.54 3.69
CA LYS A 470 -12.80 -7.48 4.36
C LYS A 470 -13.72 -8.19 3.37
N ASP A 471 -15.02 -7.97 3.51
CA ASP A 471 -16.07 -8.67 2.76
C ASP A 471 -16.10 -8.31 1.27
N ARG A 472 -15.50 -7.18 0.87
CA ARG A 472 -15.53 -6.66 -0.50
C ARG A 472 -16.95 -6.55 -1.03
N LYS A 473 -17.81 -5.82 -0.29
CA LYS A 473 -19.20 -5.63 -0.71
C LYS A 473 -19.27 -4.81 -1.99
N LEU A 474 -19.99 -5.34 -2.96
CA LEU A 474 -20.28 -4.71 -4.25
C LEU A 474 -21.75 -4.29 -4.29
N GLN A 475 -21.99 -3.08 -4.76
CA GLN A 475 -23.30 -2.60 -5.18
C GLN A 475 -23.15 -1.88 -6.52
N LEU A 476 -23.95 -2.22 -7.51
CA LEU A 476 -23.91 -1.62 -8.84
C LEU A 476 -25.32 -1.48 -9.41
N ASP A 477 -25.71 -0.28 -9.77
CA ASP A 477 -26.95 0.05 -10.42
C ASP A 477 -26.65 0.49 -11.86
N ILE A 478 -27.25 -0.17 -12.84
CA ILE A 478 -27.05 0.09 -14.26
C ILE A 478 -28.40 0.39 -14.90
N VAL A 479 -28.44 1.44 -15.70
CA VAL A 479 -29.60 1.83 -16.51
C VAL A 479 -29.17 1.86 -17.97
N SER A 480 -29.84 1.09 -18.81
CA SER A 480 -29.65 1.10 -20.27
C SER A 480 -30.80 1.81 -20.99
N LYS A 481 -30.47 2.59 -22.01
CA LYS A 481 -31.41 3.26 -22.89
C LYS A 481 -31.01 3.03 -24.33
N ALA A 482 -31.81 2.30 -25.08
CA ALA A 482 -31.57 1.90 -26.45
C ALA A 482 -30.16 1.31 -26.68
N PHE A 483 -29.59 0.68 -25.64
CA PHE A 483 -28.20 0.21 -25.66
C PHE A 483 -28.03 -0.97 -26.60
N ASN A 484 -27.02 -0.89 -27.47
CA ASN A 484 -26.67 -1.97 -28.40
C ASN A 484 -25.38 -2.67 -27.94
N PRO A 485 -25.46 -3.86 -27.34
CA PRO A 485 -24.27 -4.58 -26.84
C PRO A 485 -23.22 -4.86 -27.93
N ALA A 486 -23.63 -5.19 -29.16
CA ALA A 486 -22.73 -5.47 -30.27
C ALA A 486 -21.87 -4.27 -30.70
N ARG A 487 -22.16 -3.08 -30.19
CA ARG A 487 -21.32 -1.90 -30.43
C ARG A 487 -20.13 -1.82 -29.48
N ILE A 488 -20.16 -2.57 -28.40
CA ILE A 488 -19.00 -2.69 -27.48
C ILE A 488 -18.15 -3.89 -27.90
N ASP A 489 -18.80 -5.03 -28.14
CA ASP A 489 -18.15 -6.24 -28.62
C ASP A 489 -19.03 -6.88 -29.71
N PRO A 490 -18.52 -7.06 -30.95
CA PRO A 490 -19.25 -7.69 -32.05
C PRO A 490 -19.74 -9.12 -31.75
N GLN A 491 -19.15 -9.81 -30.77
CA GLN A 491 -19.60 -11.14 -30.32
C GLN A 491 -20.90 -11.09 -29.49
N LEU A 492 -21.24 -9.92 -28.94
CA LEU A 492 -22.47 -9.71 -28.21
C LEU A 492 -23.66 -9.53 -29.17
N PRO A 493 -24.89 -9.88 -28.72
CA PRO A 493 -26.06 -9.76 -29.57
C PRO A 493 -26.40 -8.32 -29.92
N GLN A 494 -26.72 -8.07 -31.18
CA GLN A 494 -27.19 -6.77 -31.65
C GLN A 494 -28.55 -6.45 -31.09
N GLY A 495 -28.80 -5.19 -30.66
CA GLY A 495 -30.10 -4.86 -30.11
C GLY A 495 -30.30 -3.40 -29.76
N SER A 496 -31.44 -3.13 -29.17
CA SER A 496 -31.79 -1.86 -28.52
C SER A 496 -32.39 -2.18 -27.15
N VAL A 497 -31.50 -2.28 -26.15
CA VAL A 497 -31.86 -2.77 -24.83
C VAL A 497 -32.18 -1.60 -23.90
N ASN A 498 -33.36 -1.62 -23.31
CA ASN A 498 -33.82 -0.68 -22.31
C ASN A 498 -34.09 -1.42 -20.99
N GLY A 499 -33.60 -0.92 -19.88
CA GLY A 499 -33.88 -1.58 -18.60
C GLY A 499 -32.97 -1.13 -17.47
N ASN A 500 -33.20 -1.73 -16.33
CA ASN A 500 -32.46 -1.50 -15.09
C ASN A 500 -31.87 -2.81 -14.59
N ILE A 501 -30.64 -2.77 -14.10
CA ILE A 501 -29.95 -3.90 -13.48
C ILE A 501 -29.41 -3.40 -12.13
N ASN A 502 -29.76 -4.11 -11.05
CA ASN A 502 -29.19 -3.87 -9.72
C ASN A 502 -28.38 -5.13 -9.34
N LEU A 503 -27.10 -4.96 -9.10
CA LEU A 503 -26.21 -6.03 -8.66
C LEU A 503 -25.73 -5.72 -7.24
N THR A 504 -25.77 -6.73 -6.38
CA THR A 504 -25.18 -6.67 -5.04
C THR A 504 -24.36 -7.93 -4.80
N GLY A 505 -23.29 -7.83 -4.03
CA GLY A 505 -22.45 -8.99 -3.77
C GLY A 505 -21.56 -8.83 -2.56
N ILE A 506 -21.08 -9.96 -2.04
CA ILE A 506 -19.99 -10.06 -1.06
C ILE A 506 -18.95 -10.96 -1.70
N LEU A 507 -17.94 -10.35 -2.36
CA LEU A 507 -16.99 -11.07 -3.20
C LEU A 507 -16.17 -12.09 -2.40
N ALA A 508 -15.84 -11.77 -1.15
CA ALA A 508 -15.10 -12.67 -0.27
C ALA A 508 -15.89 -13.93 0.15
N GLN A 509 -17.20 -13.92 -0.03
CA GLN A 509 -18.12 -15.03 0.35
C GLN A 509 -18.78 -15.68 -0.86
N GLU A 510 -18.40 -15.34 -2.08
CA GLU A 510 -19.04 -15.80 -3.32
C GLU A 510 -20.57 -15.61 -3.30
N LYS A 511 -21.02 -14.51 -2.71
CA LYS A 511 -22.44 -14.20 -2.56
C LYS A 511 -22.82 -13.06 -3.50
N PHE A 512 -23.79 -13.32 -4.37
CA PHE A 512 -24.25 -12.37 -5.39
C PHE A 512 -25.77 -12.36 -5.47
N ALA A 513 -26.36 -11.20 -5.71
CA ALA A 513 -27.75 -11.07 -6.05
C ALA A 513 -27.91 -10.03 -7.16
N GLY A 514 -28.76 -10.35 -8.14
CA GLY A 514 -29.04 -9.49 -9.27
C GLY A 514 -30.53 -9.37 -9.52
N LYS A 515 -31.00 -8.15 -9.67
CA LYS A 515 -32.36 -7.85 -10.18
C LYS A 515 -32.23 -7.14 -11.50
N MET A 516 -32.95 -7.61 -12.51
CA MET A 516 -33.02 -6.92 -13.79
C MET A 516 -34.48 -6.82 -14.25
N GLN A 517 -34.78 -5.73 -14.92
CA GLN A 517 -36.07 -5.47 -15.51
C GLN A 517 -35.87 -4.81 -16.86
N PHE A 518 -36.34 -5.47 -17.91
CA PHE A 518 -36.33 -4.94 -19.27
C PHE A 518 -37.63 -4.18 -19.54
N ALA A 519 -37.50 -2.92 -19.96
CA ALA A 519 -38.55 -2.22 -20.66
C ALA A 519 -38.60 -2.72 -22.12
N PRO A 520 -39.57 -2.32 -22.93
CA PRO A 520 -39.66 -2.75 -24.33
C PRO A 520 -38.35 -2.57 -25.07
N SER A 521 -37.77 -3.68 -25.49
CA SER A 521 -36.43 -3.80 -26.07
C SER A 521 -36.44 -4.71 -27.28
N THR A 522 -35.36 -4.71 -28.01
CA THR A 522 -35.12 -5.70 -29.09
C THR A 522 -33.70 -6.29 -28.91
N LEU A 523 -33.56 -7.58 -29.21
CA LEU A 523 -32.27 -8.28 -29.23
C LEU A 523 -32.28 -9.28 -30.39
N ASN A 524 -31.23 -9.27 -31.21
CA ASN A 524 -31.13 -10.08 -32.43
C ASN A 524 -32.38 -10.02 -33.32
N GLY A 525 -32.95 -8.81 -33.45
CA GLY A 525 -34.08 -8.52 -34.30
C GLY A 525 -35.43 -8.95 -33.77
N VAL A 526 -35.53 -9.48 -32.53
CA VAL A 526 -36.79 -9.88 -31.92
C VAL A 526 -37.08 -9.13 -30.61
N PRO A 527 -38.35 -8.96 -30.23
CA PRO A 527 -38.70 -8.28 -28.99
C PRO A 527 -38.13 -8.98 -27.75
N LEU A 528 -37.57 -8.19 -26.84
CA LEU A 528 -37.09 -8.60 -25.52
C LEU A 528 -37.91 -7.88 -24.45
N SER A 529 -38.41 -8.62 -23.47
CA SER A 529 -39.11 -8.09 -22.30
C SER A 529 -38.99 -9.05 -21.14
N GLY A 530 -39.28 -8.56 -19.92
CA GLY A 530 -39.35 -9.40 -18.73
C GLY A 530 -38.46 -8.90 -17.58
N LYS A 531 -38.37 -9.79 -16.60
CA LYS A 531 -37.62 -9.51 -15.35
C LYS A 531 -36.90 -10.75 -14.84
N ALA A 532 -35.84 -10.54 -14.07
CA ALA A 532 -35.17 -11.59 -13.32
C ALA A 532 -34.75 -11.07 -11.92
N ASP A 533 -34.86 -11.92 -10.93
CA ASP A 533 -34.35 -11.74 -9.57
C ASP A 533 -33.64 -13.04 -9.18
N VAL A 534 -32.33 -13.01 -9.17
CA VAL A 534 -31.45 -14.16 -8.95
C VAL A 534 -30.53 -13.90 -7.78
N ALA A 535 -30.39 -14.89 -6.90
CA ALA A 535 -29.43 -14.83 -5.80
C ALA A 535 -28.65 -16.15 -5.72
N TYR A 536 -27.33 -16.03 -5.63
CA TYR A 536 -26.39 -17.13 -5.57
C TYR A 536 -25.45 -16.95 -4.37
N GLU A 537 -25.19 -18.00 -3.61
CA GLU A 537 -24.23 -18.02 -2.51
C GLU A 537 -23.65 -19.43 -2.30
N ASN A 538 -22.34 -19.56 -2.24
CA ASN A 538 -21.68 -20.84 -1.88
C ASN A 538 -22.24 -22.07 -2.65
N LYS A 539 -22.25 -22.02 -3.98
CA LYS A 539 -22.82 -23.09 -4.85
C LYS A 539 -24.32 -23.33 -4.70
N HIS A 540 -25.03 -22.43 -4.04
CA HIS A 540 -26.46 -22.47 -3.81
C HIS A 540 -27.15 -21.37 -4.60
N LEU A 541 -28.09 -21.73 -5.49
CA LEU A 541 -28.99 -20.80 -6.16
C LEU A 541 -30.15 -20.50 -5.21
N ALA A 542 -29.94 -19.53 -4.30
CA ALA A 542 -30.86 -19.21 -3.21
C ALA A 542 -32.22 -18.64 -3.71
N ARG A 543 -32.18 -18.02 -4.88
CA ARG A 543 -33.37 -17.50 -5.56
C ARG A 543 -33.17 -17.48 -7.07
N ALA A 544 -34.14 -17.98 -7.81
CA ALA A 544 -34.21 -17.86 -9.26
C ALA A 544 -35.67 -17.57 -9.66
N LEU A 545 -36.01 -16.29 -9.71
CA LEU A 545 -37.26 -15.81 -10.20
C LEU A 545 -37.06 -15.12 -11.53
N THR A 546 -37.40 -15.78 -12.63
CA THR A 546 -37.29 -15.21 -13.97
C THR A 546 -38.61 -15.27 -14.71
N ASP A 547 -38.90 -14.26 -15.47
CA ASP A 547 -39.98 -14.22 -16.47
C ASP A 547 -39.47 -13.41 -17.66
N LEU A 548 -38.78 -14.09 -18.58
CA LEU A 548 -38.08 -13.47 -19.70
C LEU A 548 -38.71 -13.98 -21.01
N THR A 549 -38.93 -13.07 -21.92
CA THR A 549 -39.39 -13.35 -23.28
C THR A 549 -38.49 -12.68 -24.30
N LEU A 550 -37.96 -13.46 -25.24
CA LEU A 550 -37.17 -13.01 -26.39
C LEU A 550 -37.73 -13.62 -27.68
N GLY A 551 -38.55 -12.86 -28.38
CA GLY A 551 -39.32 -13.38 -29.51
C GLY A 551 -40.24 -14.52 -29.06
N ASN A 552 -40.03 -15.72 -29.61
CA ASN A 552 -40.77 -16.92 -29.23
C ASN A 552 -40.12 -17.72 -28.09
N ASN A 553 -38.95 -17.27 -27.60
CA ASN A 553 -38.31 -17.92 -26.49
C ASN A 553 -38.85 -17.37 -25.16
N ILE A 554 -39.33 -18.24 -24.31
CA ILE A 554 -39.90 -17.94 -22.97
C ILE A 554 -39.12 -18.72 -21.93
N VAL A 555 -38.56 -18.02 -20.96
CA VAL A 555 -37.83 -18.64 -19.83
C VAL A 555 -38.45 -18.17 -18.52
N LYS A 556 -39.18 -19.07 -17.86
CA LYS A 556 -39.76 -18.82 -16.54
C LYS A 556 -39.17 -19.78 -15.53
N THR A 557 -38.63 -19.24 -14.47
CA THR A 557 -38.15 -20.02 -13.32
C THR A 557 -38.70 -19.43 -12.02
N ASN A 558 -38.91 -20.29 -11.04
CA ASN A 558 -39.32 -19.87 -9.71
C ASN A 558 -38.85 -20.87 -8.66
N GLY A 559 -38.03 -20.37 -7.69
CA GLY A 559 -37.60 -21.18 -6.58
C GLY A 559 -36.10 -21.06 -6.26
N SER A 560 -35.54 -22.13 -5.71
CA SER A 560 -34.17 -22.28 -5.30
C SER A 560 -33.64 -23.68 -5.64
N PHE A 561 -32.29 -23.82 -5.70
CA PHE A 561 -31.63 -25.10 -5.98
C PHE A 561 -30.25 -25.13 -5.37
N GLY A 562 -29.87 -26.26 -4.77
CA GLY A 562 -28.52 -26.45 -4.26
C GLY A 562 -28.46 -26.82 -2.78
N LYS A 563 -29.60 -26.85 -2.08
CA LYS A 563 -29.72 -27.35 -0.70
C LYS A 563 -30.88 -28.32 -0.55
N LYS A 564 -30.84 -29.15 0.49
CA LYS A 564 -31.92 -30.04 0.83
C LYS A 564 -33.22 -29.27 1.07
N GLY A 565 -34.28 -29.63 0.39
CA GLY A 565 -35.60 -28.98 0.48
C GLY A 565 -35.81 -27.84 -0.53
N ASP A 566 -34.78 -27.43 -1.25
CA ASP A 566 -34.95 -26.51 -2.37
C ASP A 566 -35.79 -27.13 -3.49
N ARG A 567 -36.50 -26.26 -4.16
CA ARG A 567 -37.25 -26.62 -5.36
C ARG A 567 -37.20 -25.49 -6.37
N LEU A 568 -36.75 -25.80 -7.56
CA LEU A 568 -36.68 -24.88 -8.70
C LEU A 568 -37.67 -25.36 -9.76
N ASN A 569 -38.74 -24.61 -9.94
CA ASN A 569 -39.72 -24.83 -11.00
C ASN A 569 -39.18 -24.19 -12.28
N LEU A 570 -39.32 -24.91 -13.39
CA LEU A 570 -38.85 -24.54 -14.72
C LEU A 570 -40.03 -24.60 -15.71
N ASN A 571 -40.15 -23.57 -16.52
CA ASN A 571 -41.01 -23.54 -17.68
C ASN A 571 -40.29 -22.80 -18.80
N ILE A 572 -39.57 -23.57 -19.62
CA ILE A 572 -38.74 -23.09 -20.69
C ILE A 572 -39.35 -23.56 -22.00
N THR A 573 -39.61 -22.61 -22.88
CA THR A 573 -39.99 -22.84 -24.27
C THR A 573 -39.07 -21.97 -25.11
N ALA A 574 -37.98 -22.53 -25.61
CA ALA A 574 -36.97 -21.79 -26.32
C ALA A 574 -36.64 -22.49 -27.64
N PRO A 575 -37.41 -22.23 -28.71
CA PRO A 575 -37.21 -22.83 -30.01
C PRO A 575 -35.93 -22.39 -30.69
N ASP A 576 -35.32 -21.24 -30.32
CA ASP A 576 -34.10 -20.72 -30.88
C ASP A 576 -33.28 -19.92 -29.82
N LEU A 577 -32.47 -20.61 -29.06
CA LEU A 577 -31.62 -20.03 -28.03
C LEU A 577 -30.50 -19.12 -28.59
N SER A 578 -30.17 -19.24 -29.89
CA SER A 578 -29.16 -18.38 -30.51
C SER A 578 -29.54 -16.90 -30.44
N ARG A 579 -30.81 -16.60 -30.32
CA ARG A 579 -31.33 -15.22 -30.15
C ARG A 579 -30.82 -14.54 -28.87
N PHE A 580 -30.50 -15.29 -27.83
CA PHE A 580 -29.89 -14.71 -26.61
C PHE A 580 -28.44 -14.29 -26.82
N GLY A 581 -27.73 -14.90 -27.79
CA GLY A 581 -26.29 -14.73 -27.93
C GLY A 581 -25.49 -15.53 -26.87
N PHE A 582 -24.33 -15.04 -26.45
CA PHE A 582 -23.48 -15.63 -25.41
C PHE A 582 -23.09 -17.10 -25.64
N GLY A 583 -22.98 -17.52 -26.90
CA GLY A 583 -22.66 -18.90 -27.25
C GLY A 583 -23.81 -19.89 -27.00
N LEU A 584 -25.04 -19.42 -26.72
CA LEU A 584 -26.21 -20.26 -26.64
C LEU A 584 -26.72 -20.62 -28.05
N GLY A 585 -27.25 -21.82 -28.22
CA GLY A 585 -27.82 -22.26 -29.50
C GLY A 585 -28.79 -23.40 -29.37
N GLY A 586 -29.55 -23.64 -30.45
CA GLY A 586 -30.50 -24.73 -30.54
C GLY A 586 -31.83 -24.48 -29.86
N LEU A 587 -32.60 -25.55 -29.71
CA LEU A 587 -33.89 -25.59 -29.06
C LEU A 587 -33.77 -26.23 -27.68
N LEU A 588 -34.43 -25.64 -26.70
CA LEU A 588 -34.65 -26.23 -25.37
C LEU A 588 -36.11 -26.02 -24.93
N ASN A 589 -36.85 -27.11 -24.76
CA ASN A 589 -38.12 -27.10 -24.06
C ASN A 589 -37.94 -27.89 -22.77
N ALA A 590 -38.32 -27.33 -21.63
CA ALA A 590 -38.27 -28.01 -20.34
C ALA A 590 -39.36 -27.52 -19.43
N ARG A 591 -40.14 -28.46 -18.85
CA ARG A 591 -41.25 -28.13 -17.96
C ARG A 591 -41.28 -29.06 -16.76
N GLY A 592 -41.39 -28.48 -15.58
CA GLY A 592 -41.45 -29.24 -14.33
C GLY A 592 -40.66 -28.59 -13.23
N TYR A 593 -40.03 -29.42 -12.39
CA TYR A 593 -39.14 -28.95 -11.33
C TYR A 593 -37.96 -29.87 -11.11
N ILE A 594 -36.93 -29.30 -10.53
CA ILE A 594 -35.80 -30.01 -9.90
C ILE A 594 -35.69 -29.58 -8.45
N SER A 595 -35.28 -30.48 -7.58
CA SER A 595 -35.15 -30.27 -6.14
C SER A 595 -33.87 -30.92 -5.63
N GLY A 596 -33.27 -30.40 -4.53
CA GLY A 596 -32.11 -30.93 -3.89
C GLY A 596 -30.78 -30.27 -4.32
N SER A 597 -29.68 -31.00 -4.21
CA SER A 597 -28.35 -30.50 -4.45
C SER A 597 -27.42 -31.56 -5.06
N PHE A 598 -26.64 -31.17 -6.05
CA PHE A 598 -25.59 -32.05 -6.59
C PHE A 598 -24.43 -32.24 -5.59
N SER A 599 -24.14 -31.23 -4.74
CA SER A 599 -23.07 -31.32 -3.73
C SER A 599 -23.41 -32.28 -2.59
N ASP A 600 -24.71 -32.50 -2.30
CA ASP A 600 -25.16 -33.40 -1.24
C ASP A 600 -25.37 -34.82 -1.75
N GLY A 601 -25.00 -35.08 -3.00
CA GLY A 601 -25.04 -36.36 -3.67
C GLY A 601 -26.36 -36.61 -4.42
N LEU A 602 -26.32 -37.50 -5.40
CA LEU A 602 -27.45 -37.79 -6.30
C LEU A 602 -28.73 -38.25 -5.56
N LYS A 603 -28.58 -38.86 -4.38
CA LYS A 603 -29.70 -39.32 -3.56
C LYS A 603 -30.59 -38.20 -3.03
N THR A 604 -30.09 -36.95 -2.98
CA THR A 604 -30.84 -35.78 -2.55
C THR A 604 -31.67 -35.17 -3.67
N LEU A 605 -31.39 -35.55 -4.90
CA LEU A 605 -32.08 -35.02 -6.07
C LEU A 605 -33.49 -35.62 -6.21
N GLU A 606 -34.41 -34.76 -6.58
CA GLU A 606 -35.78 -35.15 -6.98
C GLU A 606 -36.15 -34.31 -8.20
N ALA A 607 -36.80 -34.92 -9.14
CA ALA A 607 -37.29 -34.23 -10.33
C ALA A 607 -38.69 -34.70 -10.71
N ASP A 608 -39.46 -33.78 -11.23
CA ASP A 608 -40.59 -34.06 -12.10
C ASP A 608 -40.44 -33.10 -13.29
N LEU A 609 -39.65 -33.56 -14.26
CA LEU A 609 -39.16 -32.72 -15.35
C LEU A 609 -39.28 -33.48 -16.67
N ASN A 610 -39.88 -32.87 -17.65
CA ASN A 610 -39.91 -33.37 -19.00
C ASN A 610 -39.42 -32.29 -19.98
N GLY A 611 -38.83 -32.72 -21.09
CA GLY A 611 -38.36 -31.78 -22.08
C GLY A 611 -37.59 -32.42 -23.22
N GLU A 612 -37.13 -31.55 -24.07
CA GLU A 612 -36.34 -31.88 -25.25
C GLU A 612 -35.30 -30.81 -25.51
N ALA A 613 -34.16 -31.22 -26.01
CA ALA A 613 -33.13 -30.34 -26.56
C ALA A 613 -32.75 -30.81 -27.97
N ARG A 614 -32.54 -29.86 -28.87
CA ARG A 614 -32.12 -30.12 -30.25
C ARG A 614 -31.02 -29.12 -30.63
N ASN A 615 -29.85 -29.64 -31.07
CA ASN A 615 -28.68 -28.85 -31.37
C ASN A 615 -28.34 -27.82 -30.25
N PHE A 616 -28.62 -28.24 -29.00
CA PHE A 616 -28.46 -27.38 -27.84
C PHE A 616 -26.98 -27.13 -27.54
N LYS A 617 -26.63 -25.87 -27.37
CA LYS A 617 -25.24 -25.42 -27.18
C LYS A 617 -25.17 -24.39 -26.05
N VAL A 618 -24.17 -24.53 -25.21
CA VAL A 618 -23.78 -23.50 -24.21
C VAL A 618 -22.31 -23.25 -24.35
N ALA A 619 -21.94 -22.28 -25.17
CA ALA A 619 -20.57 -21.98 -25.57
C ALA A 619 -19.79 -23.28 -25.91
N ASP A 620 -18.61 -23.47 -25.30
CA ASP A 620 -17.83 -24.70 -25.44
C ASP A 620 -18.09 -25.72 -24.32
N ALA A 621 -18.94 -25.36 -23.35
CA ALA A 621 -19.19 -26.22 -22.16
C ALA A 621 -20.14 -27.37 -22.42
N VAL A 622 -21.18 -27.18 -23.24
CA VAL A 622 -22.20 -28.20 -23.53
C VAL A 622 -22.57 -28.17 -25.00
N ASN A 623 -22.62 -29.37 -25.59
CA ASN A 623 -23.11 -29.56 -26.95
C ASN A 623 -23.96 -30.84 -27.00
N ILE A 624 -25.23 -30.74 -27.36
CA ILE A 624 -26.18 -31.82 -27.40
C ILE A 624 -26.89 -31.81 -28.76
N ARG A 625 -26.74 -32.86 -29.54
CA ARG A 625 -27.43 -32.99 -30.83
C ARG A 625 -28.92 -33.21 -30.64
N THR A 626 -29.29 -34.25 -29.90
CA THR A 626 -30.66 -34.56 -29.52
C THR A 626 -30.69 -35.04 -28.08
N LEU A 627 -31.72 -34.64 -27.35
CA LEU A 627 -32.02 -35.17 -26.01
C LEU A 627 -33.51 -35.02 -25.76
N ASP A 628 -34.17 -36.15 -25.53
CA ASP A 628 -35.51 -36.19 -24.98
C ASP A 628 -35.41 -36.78 -23.58
N PHE A 629 -36.06 -36.16 -22.63
CA PHE A 629 -36.04 -36.61 -21.25
C PHE A 629 -37.37 -36.46 -20.55
N LYS A 630 -37.67 -37.47 -19.75
CA LYS A 630 -38.79 -37.47 -18.81
C LYS A 630 -38.31 -38.08 -17.52
N LEU A 631 -38.23 -37.26 -16.51
CA LEU A 631 -37.70 -37.64 -15.19
C LEU A 631 -38.79 -37.46 -14.16
N LYS A 632 -39.04 -38.45 -13.32
CA LYS A 632 -39.98 -38.36 -12.22
C LYS A 632 -39.48 -39.17 -11.02
N GLY A 633 -39.38 -38.55 -9.86
CA GLY A 633 -38.98 -39.21 -8.63
C GLY A 633 -37.54 -38.84 -8.23
N SER A 634 -36.95 -39.69 -7.42
CA SER A 634 -35.63 -39.50 -6.84
C SER A 634 -34.76 -40.77 -7.00
N PRO A 635 -33.46 -40.67 -7.16
CA PRO A 635 -32.51 -41.79 -7.11
C PRO A 635 -32.42 -42.45 -5.72
N ASP A 636 -33.10 -41.92 -4.70
CA ASP A 636 -33.18 -42.54 -3.39
C ASP A 636 -33.98 -43.86 -3.48
N THR A 637 -33.38 -44.95 -2.98
CA THR A 637 -33.98 -46.30 -3.02
C THR A 637 -35.33 -46.44 -2.35
N ASN A 638 -35.75 -45.46 -1.57
CA ASN A 638 -37.04 -45.42 -0.88
C ASN A 638 -38.14 -44.66 -1.65
N ARG A 639 -37.85 -44.19 -2.87
CA ARG A 639 -38.78 -43.42 -3.68
C ARG A 639 -38.86 -43.98 -5.09
N PRO A 640 -40.06 -44.04 -5.71
CA PRO A 640 -40.18 -44.46 -7.09
C PRO A 640 -39.40 -43.52 -8.02
N LEU A 641 -38.56 -44.08 -8.88
CA LEU A 641 -37.84 -43.34 -9.95
C LEU A 641 -38.33 -43.85 -11.30
N SER A 642 -38.76 -42.91 -12.14
CA SER A 642 -39.00 -43.16 -13.55
C SER A 642 -38.14 -42.22 -14.37
N ALA A 643 -37.31 -42.74 -15.25
CA ALA A 643 -36.52 -41.95 -16.18
C ALA A 643 -36.58 -42.57 -17.58
N ASP A 644 -37.01 -41.77 -18.55
CA ASP A 644 -36.94 -42.09 -19.98
C ASP A 644 -36.06 -41.01 -20.62
N ILE A 645 -34.82 -41.37 -21.00
CA ILE A 645 -33.84 -40.47 -21.55
C ILE A 645 -33.34 -41.06 -22.87
N LYS A 646 -33.52 -40.32 -23.95
CA LYS A 646 -33.02 -40.66 -25.27
C LYS A 646 -32.21 -39.49 -25.81
N GLY A 647 -30.98 -39.74 -26.22
CA GLY A 647 -30.15 -38.69 -26.73
C GLY A 647 -28.99 -39.16 -27.61
N GLU A 648 -28.55 -38.27 -28.43
CA GLU A 648 -27.42 -38.47 -29.35
C GLU A 648 -26.43 -37.34 -29.21
N HIS A 649 -25.11 -37.68 -29.25
CA HIS A 649 -24.01 -36.75 -29.23
C HIS A 649 -24.15 -35.71 -28.10
N ILE A 650 -23.94 -36.17 -26.88
CA ILE A 650 -23.95 -35.35 -25.68
C ILE A 650 -22.49 -35.13 -25.26
N ALA A 651 -21.96 -33.93 -25.44
CA ALA A 651 -20.62 -33.53 -25.02
C ALA A 651 -20.70 -32.46 -23.93
N VAL A 652 -19.93 -32.62 -22.86
CA VAL A 652 -19.87 -31.72 -21.70
C VAL A 652 -18.40 -31.34 -21.44
N SER A 653 -18.15 -30.12 -20.98
CA SER A 653 -16.83 -29.56 -20.65
C SER A 653 -15.84 -29.64 -21.83
N GLY A 654 -16.23 -29.11 -22.99
CA GLY A 654 -15.35 -29.03 -24.16
C GLY A 654 -14.93 -30.39 -24.75
N GLY A 655 -15.71 -31.46 -24.51
CA GLY A 655 -15.40 -32.81 -24.98
C GLY A 655 -14.70 -33.69 -23.94
N ALA A 656 -14.50 -33.22 -22.71
CA ALA A 656 -13.95 -34.04 -21.62
C ALA A 656 -14.84 -35.22 -21.23
N ALA A 657 -16.15 -35.12 -21.48
CA ALA A 657 -17.11 -36.20 -21.38
C ALA A 657 -18.01 -36.22 -22.64
N MET A 658 -18.03 -37.33 -23.35
CA MET A 658 -18.84 -37.49 -24.56
C MET A 658 -19.62 -38.80 -24.49
N ILE A 659 -20.94 -38.72 -24.80
CA ILE A 659 -21.83 -39.86 -24.91
C ILE A 659 -22.44 -39.82 -26.32
N ASP A 660 -22.09 -40.77 -27.15
CA ASP A 660 -22.57 -40.80 -28.55
C ASP A 660 -24.05 -41.12 -28.63
N ASN A 661 -24.53 -42.09 -27.85
CA ASN A 661 -25.93 -42.47 -27.79
C ASN A 661 -26.31 -42.84 -26.35
N VAL A 662 -27.41 -42.31 -25.88
CA VAL A 662 -28.05 -42.75 -24.64
C VAL A 662 -29.50 -43.18 -24.91
N ASN A 663 -29.86 -44.33 -24.44
CA ASN A 663 -31.23 -44.81 -24.39
C ASN A 663 -31.42 -45.48 -23.04
N LEU A 664 -31.95 -44.73 -22.09
CA LEU A 664 -32.07 -45.15 -20.71
C LEU A 664 -33.56 -45.12 -20.29
N LEU A 665 -34.08 -46.30 -20.00
CA LEU A 665 -35.42 -46.45 -19.44
C LEU A 665 -35.28 -47.06 -18.03
N ILE A 666 -35.61 -46.29 -17.03
CA ILE A 666 -35.65 -46.74 -15.64
C ILE A 666 -37.08 -46.64 -15.15
N SER A 667 -37.58 -47.71 -14.58
CA SER A 667 -38.82 -47.72 -13.81
C SER A 667 -38.60 -48.55 -12.55
N GLY A 668 -38.70 -47.89 -11.39
CA GLY A 668 -38.49 -48.49 -10.09
C GLY A 668 -39.68 -48.18 -9.17
N THR A 669 -40.08 -49.15 -8.35
CA THR A 669 -41.07 -48.97 -7.29
C THR A 669 -40.38 -48.84 -5.95
#